data_e0b829fdab689fa70789fa961bda5647
#
_entry.id   e0b829fdab689fa70789fa961bda5647
#
_cell.length_a   1.000
_cell.length_b   1.000
_cell.length_c   1.000
_cell.angle_alpha   90.00
_cell.angle_beta   90.00
_cell.angle_gamma   90.00
#
_symmetry.space_group_name_H-M   'P 1'
#
loop_
_entity.id
_entity.type
_entity.pdbx_description
1 polymer ?
#
loop_
_entity_poly.entity_id
_entity_poly.type
_entity_poly.pdbx_seq_one_letter_code
_entity_poly.pdbx_strand_id
1 'polypeptide(L)'
;MNYGFVKVAAAVPHVKVADCFYNIQQIEGLMRQASQKEVQIIAFPELSVTSYTCMDLFSQETLLRNAEKALLDLVNNTADLDLLTIVGCPLVSGSQLINAAVAFQRGEILGVVPKSYLPSYKEFQEERWFTASSHLQQSMITIGNREVPLDCYLIFEYDEVRVGIEICEDLWVPIPPSSELAMQGANLIFNLSASNELIGKHAYLRSLICQQSARCIAGYVYASAGFGESSTDLVFAGNGIIAENGTLLRESERFSMEEQLVISEIDIQNLQNDRRINTSFLQGYLNHNMDNGTVVSFSLPNRTLDLTRAIDPRPFTPSGDALKERCEEIFHIQVAGLAKRILHAHAQTAVVGISGGLDSTLALLVTVMTFDALKIPRDKIIGITMPGFGTTDRTYTNACDLIRSLGVTLREISIKEACVQHFKDINHDIHVHDVTYENSQARERTQLLMDVANQANGLVIGTGDLSELALGWATYNGDHMSMYGVNGSIPKTLVKYLVEWVANNKVDEASRATLLDIVDTPISPELIPADEHGNIKQKTEDLVGPYELHDFFLYHFLRFGASPAKIYFLAKRAFGETYDDATLKKWLHTFFRRFFQQQFKRSCLPDGPKVGSISLSPRGDWRMPSDAMATLWLDEIEGL
;
A
#
# COMPACT_ATOMS: atom_id res chain seq x y z
N MET A 1 -3.25 12.45 -18.72
CA MET A 1 -2.10 11.89 -17.92
C MET A 1 -2.57 10.60 -17.28
N ASN A 2 -1.73 9.57 -17.27
CA ASN A 2 -2.07 8.28 -16.65
C ASN A 2 -1.53 8.13 -15.20
N TYR A 3 -0.88 9.16 -14.66
CA TYR A 3 -0.30 9.21 -13.30
C TYR A 3 0.60 8.01 -12.96
N GLY A 4 1.26 7.42 -13.97
CA GLY A 4 2.15 6.27 -13.80
C GLY A 4 1.45 4.91 -13.77
N PHE A 5 0.14 4.84 -14.02
CA PHE A 5 -0.58 3.56 -14.09
C PHE A 5 -0.48 2.94 -15.48
N VAL A 6 -0.33 1.61 -15.50
CA VAL A 6 -0.39 0.77 -16.70
C VAL A 6 -1.47 -0.29 -16.50
N LYS A 7 -2.43 -0.35 -17.43
CA LYS A 7 -3.52 -1.32 -17.38
C LYS A 7 -3.09 -2.63 -18.04
N VAL A 8 -3.07 -3.69 -17.25
CA VAL A 8 -2.61 -5.01 -17.64
C VAL A 8 -3.70 -6.05 -17.55
N ALA A 9 -3.56 -7.15 -18.30
CA ALA A 9 -4.48 -8.26 -18.22
C ALA A 9 -3.77 -9.63 -18.24
N ALA A 10 -4.30 -10.56 -17.44
CA ALA A 10 -4.08 -11.99 -17.56
C ALA A 10 -5.32 -12.62 -18.21
N ALA A 11 -5.15 -13.25 -19.36
CA ALA A 11 -6.22 -13.87 -20.12
C ALA A 11 -6.22 -15.40 -19.93
N VAL A 12 -7.39 -16.00 -19.84
CA VAL A 12 -7.58 -17.45 -19.84
C VAL A 12 -8.52 -17.80 -21.01
N PRO A 13 -7.96 -18.12 -22.18
CA PRO A 13 -8.76 -18.49 -23.36
C PRO A 13 -9.33 -19.90 -23.23
N HIS A 14 -10.40 -20.15 -23.93
CA HIS A 14 -10.91 -21.49 -24.17
C HIS A 14 -10.07 -22.14 -25.29
N VAL A 15 -9.36 -23.21 -25.00
CA VAL A 15 -8.48 -23.86 -25.98
C VAL A 15 -9.00 -25.25 -26.38
N LYS A 16 -8.51 -25.75 -27.53
CA LYS A 16 -8.63 -27.13 -27.98
C LYS A 16 -7.25 -27.67 -28.26
N VAL A 17 -6.98 -28.86 -27.75
CA VAL A 17 -5.68 -29.53 -27.91
C VAL A 17 -5.35 -29.73 -29.39
N ALA A 18 -4.22 -29.18 -29.84
CA ALA A 18 -3.68 -29.23 -31.20
C ALA A 18 -4.54 -28.50 -32.27
N ASP A 19 -5.57 -27.74 -31.91
CA ASP A 19 -6.36 -26.93 -32.85
C ASP A 19 -5.89 -25.46 -32.86
N CYS A 20 -4.74 -25.22 -33.45
CA CYS A 20 -4.08 -23.92 -33.46
C CYS A 20 -4.98 -22.78 -33.97
N PHE A 21 -5.77 -23.04 -35.04
CA PHE A 21 -6.62 -22.02 -35.64
C PHE A 21 -7.84 -21.68 -34.78
N TYR A 22 -8.43 -22.64 -34.09
CA TYR A 22 -9.45 -22.37 -33.09
C TYR A 22 -8.87 -21.55 -31.93
N ASN A 23 -7.71 -21.95 -31.42
CA ASN A 23 -7.10 -21.29 -30.26
C ASN A 23 -6.78 -19.82 -30.53
N ILE A 24 -6.22 -19.48 -31.71
CA ILE A 24 -5.94 -18.08 -32.04
C ILE A 24 -7.22 -17.25 -32.24
N GLN A 25 -8.35 -17.85 -32.65
CA GLN A 25 -9.63 -17.14 -32.70
C GLN A 25 -10.11 -16.74 -31.31
N GLN A 26 -9.96 -17.62 -30.30
CA GLN A 26 -10.31 -17.29 -28.92
C GLN A 26 -9.34 -16.22 -28.35
N ILE A 27 -8.05 -16.36 -28.62
CA ILE A 27 -7.03 -15.37 -28.23
C ILE A 27 -7.35 -14.00 -28.87
N GLU A 28 -7.64 -13.94 -30.18
CA GLU A 28 -8.04 -12.70 -30.86
C GLU A 28 -9.30 -12.08 -30.24
N GLY A 29 -10.31 -12.90 -29.92
CA GLY A 29 -11.53 -12.46 -29.27
C GLY A 29 -11.26 -11.75 -27.94
N LEU A 30 -10.41 -12.34 -27.07
CA LEU A 30 -10.00 -11.75 -25.80
C LEU A 30 -9.10 -10.51 -25.97
N MET A 31 -8.22 -10.47 -26.99
CA MET A 31 -7.45 -9.27 -27.33
C MET A 31 -8.34 -8.09 -27.69
N ARG A 32 -9.37 -8.32 -28.52
CA ARG A 32 -10.34 -7.28 -28.89
C ARG A 32 -11.17 -6.80 -27.70
N GLN A 33 -11.60 -7.70 -26.82
CA GLN A 33 -12.26 -7.36 -25.57
C GLN A 33 -11.35 -6.54 -24.64
N ALA A 34 -10.08 -6.93 -24.51
CA ALA A 34 -9.08 -6.22 -23.71
C ALA A 34 -8.84 -4.79 -24.26
N SER A 35 -8.71 -4.65 -25.57
CA SER A 35 -8.56 -3.35 -26.24
C SER A 35 -9.76 -2.42 -26.00
N GLN A 36 -11.00 -2.95 -26.04
CA GLN A 36 -12.21 -2.20 -25.71
C GLN A 36 -12.24 -1.72 -24.25
N LYS A 37 -11.60 -2.47 -23.34
CA LYS A 37 -11.45 -2.11 -21.93
C LYS A 37 -10.17 -1.32 -21.64
N GLU A 38 -9.54 -0.81 -22.69
CA GLU A 38 -8.33 0.03 -22.60
C GLU A 38 -7.11 -0.67 -21.96
N VAL A 39 -7.05 -2.00 -22.02
CA VAL A 39 -5.87 -2.74 -21.62
C VAL A 39 -4.70 -2.38 -22.54
N GLN A 40 -3.52 -2.22 -21.94
CA GLN A 40 -2.30 -1.81 -22.64
C GLN A 40 -1.34 -2.99 -22.88
N ILE A 41 -1.33 -3.98 -21.98
CA ILE A 41 -0.50 -5.17 -22.07
C ILE A 41 -1.31 -6.38 -21.63
N ILE A 42 -1.31 -7.44 -22.44
CA ILE A 42 -2.04 -8.69 -22.18
C ILE A 42 -1.13 -9.90 -22.32
N ALA A 43 -1.25 -10.87 -21.40
CA ALA A 43 -0.60 -12.16 -21.51
C ALA A 43 -1.61 -13.30 -21.54
N PHE A 44 -1.27 -14.30 -22.34
CA PHE A 44 -1.98 -15.57 -22.48
C PHE A 44 -1.15 -16.72 -21.89
N PRO A 45 -1.74 -17.89 -21.63
CA PRO A 45 -1.03 -19.01 -21.04
C PRO A 45 0.12 -19.55 -21.90
N GLU A 46 0.99 -20.29 -21.25
CA GLU A 46 2.04 -21.08 -21.85
C GLU A 46 1.47 -22.00 -22.94
N LEU A 47 2.12 -22.03 -24.13
CA LEU A 47 1.74 -22.83 -25.29
C LEU A 47 0.26 -22.68 -25.73
N SER A 48 -0.37 -21.54 -25.42
CA SER A 48 -1.80 -21.28 -25.68
C SER A 48 -2.20 -21.37 -27.16
N VAL A 49 -1.25 -21.23 -28.09
CA VAL A 49 -1.52 -21.40 -29.54
C VAL A 49 -1.84 -22.86 -29.88
N THR A 50 -1.18 -23.84 -29.25
CA THR A 50 -1.38 -25.28 -29.48
C THR A 50 -2.21 -25.98 -28.41
N SER A 51 -2.33 -25.45 -27.25
CA SER A 51 -2.49 -25.97 -25.90
C SER A 51 -1.19 -26.60 -25.36
N TYR A 52 -1.07 -26.65 -24.03
CA TYR A 52 0.08 -27.23 -23.35
C TYR A 52 0.12 -28.76 -23.46
N THR A 53 -1.03 -29.41 -23.46
CA THR A 53 -1.19 -30.87 -23.32
C THR A 53 -1.11 -31.62 -24.64
N CYS A 54 -0.37 -31.13 -25.65
CA CYS A 54 -0.17 -31.80 -26.94
C CYS A 54 0.75 -33.02 -26.87
N MET A 55 1.54 -33.19 -25.82
CA MET A 55 2.42 -34.32 -25.58
C MET A 55 3.34 -34.61 -26.80
N ASP A 56 3.46 -35.88 -27.25
CA ASP A 56 4.31 -36.27 -28.37
C ASP A 56 3.89 -35.67 -29.73
N LEU A 57 2.74 -35.01 -29.81
CA LEU A 57 2.38 -34.23 -31.00
C LEU A 57 3.33 -33.05 -31.25
N PHE A 58 4.06 -32.57 -30.24
CA PHE A 58 5.13 -31.59 -30.40
C PHE A 58 6.30 -32.11 -31.29
N SER A 59 6.42 -33.41 -31.55
CA SER A 59 7.36 -33.96 -32.51
C SER A 59 6.83 -33.99 -33.96
N GLN A 60 5.59 -33.54 -34.19
CA GLN A 60 4.93 -33.62 -35.49
C GLN A 60 5.07 -32.32 -36.29
N GLU A 61 5.73 -32.38 -37.44
CA GLU A 61 5.92 -31.27 -38.35
C GLU A 61 4.62 -30.55 -38.70
N THR A 62 3.52 -31.30 -38.82
CA THR A 62 2.19 -30.72 -39.09
C THR A 62 1.74 -29.78 -37.99
N LEU A 63 1.94 -30.13 -36.71
CA LEU A 63 1.57 -29.26 -35.59
C LEU A 63 2.44 -27.99 -35.57
N LEU A 64 3.76 -28.14 -35.65
CA LEU A 64 4.72 -27.06 -35.53
C LEU A 64 4.55 -26.01 -36.64
N ARG A 65 4.46 -26.47 -37.88
CA ARG A 65 4.22 -25.57 -39.03
C ARG A 65 2.89 -24.83 -38.95
N ASN A 66 1.82 -25.50 -38.49
CA ASN A 66 0.52 -24.83 -38.35
C ASN A 66 0.46 -23.93 -37.09
N ALA A 67 1.22 -24.20 -36.04
CA ALA A 67 1.37 -23.31 -34.89
C ALA A 67 2.04 -21.99 -35.31
N GLU A 68 3.15 -22.04 -36.05
CA GLU A 68 3.81 -20.85 -36.60
C GLU A 68 2.88 -20.06 -37.54
N LYS A 69 2.17 -20.77 -38.46
CA LYS A 69 1.21 -20.13 -39.34
C LYS A 69 0.07 -19.44 -38.58
N ALA A 70 -0.51 -20.11 -37.59
CA ALA A 70 -1.55 -19.57 -36.74
C ALA A 70 -1.06 -18.33 -35.98
N LEU A 71 0.17 -18.36 -35.43
CA LEU A 71 0.79 -17.21 -34.79
C LEU A 71 0.89 -16.01 -35.74
N LEU A 72 1.37 -16.24 -36.98
CA LEU A 72 1.48 -15.19 -37.99
C LEU A 72 0.10 -14.64 -38.40
N ASP A 73 -0.90 -15.50 -38.53
CA ASP A 73 -2.29 -15.09 -38.81
C ASP A 73 -2.83 -14.23 -37.65
N LEU A 74 -2.60 -14.61 -36.38
CA LEU A 74 -2.99 -13.83 -35.20
C LEU A 74 -2.34 -12.43 -35.21
N VAL A 75 -1.02 -12.37 -35.40
CA VAL A 75 -0.25 -11.11 -35.46
C VAL A 75 -0.81 -10.18 -36.56
N ASN A 76 -1.09 -10.72 -37.76
CA ASN A 76 -1.62 -9.94 -38.87
C ASN A 76 -3.08 -9.49 -38.62
N ASN A 77 -3.94 -10.37 -38.10
CA ASN A 77 -5.37 -10.08 -37.86
C ASN A 77 -5.57 -9.01 -36.79
N THR A 78 -4.59 -8.83 -35.89
CA THR A 78 -4.65 -7.90 -34.76
C THR A 78 -3.73 -6.69 -34.94
N ALA A 79 -3.26 -6.44 -36.16
CA ALA A 79 -2.38 -5.30 -36.46
C ALA A 79 -3.03 -3.92 -36.23
N ASP A 80 -4.36 -3.87 -36.18
CA ASP A 80 -5.15 -2.70 -35.84
C ASP A 80 -5.18 -2.38 -34.32
N LEU A 81 -4.76 -3.31 -33.47
CA LEU A 81 -4.79 -3.15 -32.03
C LEU A 81 -3.50 -2.52 -31.49
N ASP A 82 -3.69 -1.48 -30.66
CA ASP A 82 -2.57 -0.83 -29.94
C ASP A 82 -2.38 -1.49 -28.56
N LEU A 83 -2.02 -2.77 -28.58
CA LEU A 83 -1.96 -3.64 -27.41
C LEU A 83 -0.68 -4.48 -27.48
N LEU A 84 0.21 -4.37 -26.51
CA LEU A 84 1.32 -5.32 -26.40
C LEU A 84 0.75 -6.67 -25.96
N THR A 85 0.93 -7.68 -26.80
CA THR A 85 0.39 -9.03 -26.58
C THR A 85 1.51 -10.03 -26.41
N ILE A 86 1.36 -10.91 -25.44
CA ILE A 86 2.33 -11.99 -25.12
C ILE A 86 1.59 -13.32 -25.17
N VAL A 87 1.99 -14.22 -26.06
CA VAL A 87 1.35 -15.55 -26.24
C VAL A 87 2.35 -16.67 -26.17
N GLY A 88 1.96 -17.82 -25.61
CA GLY A 88 2.77 -19.03 -25.59
C GLY A 88 2.64 -19.81 -26.91
N CYS A 89 3.79 -20.15 -27.53
CA CYS A 89 3.84 -20.89 -28.78
C CYS A 89 5.07 -21.80 -28.87
N PRO A 90 4.96 -23.06 -29.34
CA PRO A 90 6.12 -23.87 -29.66
C PRO A 90 6.77 -23.35 -30.96
N LEU A 91 8.07 -23.11 -30.94
CA LEU A 91 8.82 -22.59 -32.09
C LEU A 91 10.07 -23.43 -32.37
N VAL A 92 10.45 -23.51 -33.66
CA VAL A 92 11.67 -24.21 -34.09
C VAL A 92 12.78 -23.18 -34.29
N SER A 93 13.90 -23.32 -33.58
CA SER A 93 15.12 -22.55 -33.77
C SER A 93 16.26 -23.45 -34.24
N GLY A 94 16.57 -23.37 -35.52
CA GLY A 94 17.53 -24.34 -36.14
C GLY A 94 17.02 -25.77 -36.06
N SER A 95 17.71 -26.63 -35.31
CA SER A 95 17.31 -28.01 -35.03
C SER A 95 16.68 -28.23 -33.65
N GLN A 96 16.41 -27.16 -32.94
CA GLN A 96 15.91 -27.17 -31.56
C GLN A 96 14.46 -26.70 -31.50
N LEU A 97 13.63 -27.44 -30.76
CA LEU A 97 12.28 -27.02 -30.44
C LEU A 97 12.26 -26.28 -29.08
N ILE A 98 11.63 -25.11 -29.03
CA ILE A 98 11.55 -24.32 -27.82
C ILE A 98 10.09 -24.06 -27.39
N ASN A 99 9.85 -24.07 -26.09
CA ASN A 99 8.66 -23.55 -25.46
C ASN A 99 8.89 -22.04 -25.27
N ALA A 100 8.11 -21.21 -25.94
CA ALA A 100 8.42 -19.79 -26.04
C ALA A 100 7.23 -18.88 -25.77
N ALA A 101 7.49 -17.72 -25.20
CA ALA A 101 6.60 -16.58 -25.17
C ALA A 101 6.96 -15.62 -26.31
N VAL A 102 5.98 -15.27 -27.14
CA VAL A 102 6.13 -14.35 -28.26
C VAL A 102 5.46 -13.04 -27.93
N ALA A 103 6.24 -11.96 -27.92
CA ALA A 103 5.74 -10.60 -27.72
C ALA A 103 5.56 -9.93 -29.08
N PHE A 104 4.37 -9.37 -29.33
CA PHE A 104 4.06 -8.67 -30.56
C PHE A 104 3.11 -7.48 -30.35
N GLN A 105 3.13 -6.53 -31.28
CA GLN A 105 2.29 -5.35 -31.27
C GLN A 105 2.10 -4.82 -32.70
N ARG A 106 0.90 -4.34 -33.06
CA ARG A 106 0.61 -3.68 -34.34
C ARG A 106 1.09 -4.45 -35.58
N GLY A 107 0.93 -5.77 -35.57
CA GLY A 107 1.35 -6.62 -36.67
C GLY A 107 2.86 -6.92 -36.74
N GLU A 108 3.63 -6.52 -35.72
CA GLU A 108 5.07 -6.76 -35.64
C GLU A 108 5.40 -7.66 -34.46
N ILE A 109 6.17 -8.74 -34.69
CA ILE A 109 6.77 -9.55 -33.63
C ILE A 109 7.99 -8.79 -33.11
N LEU A 110 8.01 -8.51 -31.82
CA LEU A 110 9.05 -7.71 -31.16
C LEU A 110 10.19 -8.57 -30.63
N GLY A 111 9.89 -9.78 -30.16
CA GLY A 111 10.90 -10.68 -29.61
C GLY A 111 10.28 -11.97 -29.09
N VAL A 112 11.15 -12.94 -28.83
CA VAL A 112 10.82 -14.28 -28.36
C VAL A 112 11.61 -14.60 -27.10
N VAL A 113 10.89 -14.99 -26.05
CA VAL A 113 11.48 -15.39 -24.77
C VAL A 113 11.34 -16.90 -24.62
N PRO A 114 12.44 -17.68 -24.68
CA PRO A 114 12.42 -19.12 -24.49
C PRO A 114 12.37 -19.47 -23.01
N LYS A 115 11.68 -20.56 -22.65
CA LYS A 115 11.62 -21.07 -21.28
C LYS A 115 13.01 -21.45 -20.78
N SER A 116 13.34 -21.04 -19.55
CA SER A 116 14.67 -21.28 -18.97
C SER A 116 14.77 -22.63 -18.28
N TYR A 117 13.73 -23.04 -17.57
CA TYR A 117 13.72 -24.28 -16.80
C TYR A 117 12.59 -25.21 -17.27
N LEU A 118 12.94 -26.38 -17.73
CA LEU A 118 12.00 -27.39 -18.24
C LEU A 118 11.74 -28.45 -17.17
N PRO A 119 10.52 -28.50 -16.57
CA PRO A 119 10.22 -29.52 -15.57
C PRO A 119 10.16 -30.91 -16.22
N SER A 120 10.93 -31.84 -15.66
CA SER A 120 10.96 -33.24 -16.08
C SER A 120 10.95 -34.15 -14.88
N TYR A 121 9.96 -33.95 -14.01
CA TYR A 121 9.72 -34.73 -12.80
C TYR A 121 8.22 -34.95 -12.60
N LYS A 122 7.83 -36.05 -11.94
CA LYS A 122 6.44 -36.46 -11.70
C LYS A 122 5.64 -36.50 -13.01
N GLU A 123 4.59 -35.64 -13.09
CA GLU A 123 3.72 -35.51 -14.25
C GLU A 123 4.29 -34.67 -15.40
N PHE A 124 5.39 -33.98 -15.21
CA PHE A 124 6.00 -33.15 -16.23
C PHE A 124 7.13 -33.84 -16.97
N GLN A 125 7.20 -33.64 -18.30
CA GLN A 125 8.18 -34.32 -19.19
C GLN A 125 8.67 -33.36 -20.29
N GLU A 126 8.85 -32.07 -20.00
CA GLU A 126 9.13 -31.05 -21.03
C GLU A 126 10.48 -31.23 -21.73
N GLU A 127 11.52 -31.73 -21.05
CA GLU A 127 12.81 -32.06 -21.69
C GLU A 127 12.70 -33.13 -22.76
N ARG A 128 11.59 -33.88 -22.80
CA ARG A 128 11.32 -34.85 -23.87
C ARG A 128 11.13 -34.18 -25.24
N TRP A 129 10.64 -32.95 -25.25
CA TRP A 129 10.27 -32.23 -26.47
C TRP A 129 11.07 -30.95 -26.67
N PHE A 130 11.31 -30.18 -25.62
CA PHE A 130 11.83 -28.82 -25.69
C PHE A 130 13.29 -28.71 -25.24
N THR A 131 13.95 -27.65 -25.72
CA THR A 131 15.31 -27.27 -25.35
C THR A 131 15.23 -26.05 -24.43
N ALA A 132 15.92 -26.08 -23.28
CA ALA A 132 16.03 -24.96 -22.36
C ALA A 132 16.83 -23.79 -22.95
N SER A 133 16.54 -22.55 -22.54
CA SER A 133 17.21 -21.35 -23.05
C SER A 133 18.73 -21.42 -22.97
N SER A 134 19.29 -21.99 -21.89
CA SER A 134 20.73 -22.13 -21.67
C SER A 134 21.44 -23.02 -22.69
N HIS A 135 20.71 -23.85 -23.44
CA HIS A 135 21.25 -24.74 -24.47
C HIS A 135 21.01 -24.22 -25.89
N LEU A 136 20.44 -23.01 -26.04
CA LEU A 136 20.23 -22.41 -27.35
C LEU A 136 21.54 -21.88 -27.93
N GLN A 137 21.70 -22.09 -29.25
CA GLN A 137 22.90 -21.66 -29.97
C GLN A 137 22.75 -20.32 -30.67
N GLN A 138 21.52 -19.84 -30.77
CA GLN A 138 21.16 -18.63 -31.52
C GLN A 138 20.53 -17.60 -30.59
N SER A 139 20.85 -16.32 -30.82
CA SER A 139 20.24 -15.15 -30.16
C SER A 139 19.18 -14.47 -31.02
N MET A 140 18.92 -15.00 -32.22
CA MET A 140 17.90 -14.54 -33.16
C MET A 140 17.12 -15.74 -33.67
N ILE A 141 15.85 -15.57 -33.98
CA ILE A 141 14.98 -16.58 -34.59
C ILE A 141 14.26 -16.01 -35.79
N THR A 142 14.10 -16.81 -36.82
CA THR A 142 13.28 -16.45 -38.00
C THR A 142 11.88 -17.00 -37.84
N ILE A 143 10.87 -16.13 -37.89
CA ILE A 143 9.45 -16.49 -37.87
C ILE A 143 8.81 -15.93 -39.15
N GLY A 144 8.32 -16.82 -40.01
CA GLY A 144 7.95 -16.44 -41.37
C GLY A 144 9.15 -15.89 -42.15
N ASN A 145 9.12 -14.58 -42.47
CA ASN A 145 10.21 -13.90 -43.17
C ASN A 145 10.93 -12.85 -42.32
N ARG A 146 10.75 -12.87 -41.00
CA ARG A 146 11.29 -11.87 -40.07
C ARG A 146 12.27 -12.51 -39.12
N GLU A 147 13.40 -11.85 -38.92
CA GLU A 147 14.38 -12.21 -37.90
C GLU A 147 14.15 -11.33 -36.67
N VAL A 148 13.95 -11.97 -35.51
CA VAL A 148 13.63 -11.29 -34.23
C VAL A 148 14.53 -11.77 -33.09
N PRO A 149 14.77 -10.95 -32.06
CA PRO A 149 15.57 -11.34 -30.89
C PRO A 149 15.00 -12.58 -30.18
N LEU A 150 15.90 -13.47 -29.77
CA LEU A 150 15.61 -14.68 -29.01
C LEU A 150 16.50 -14.71 -27.76
N ASP A 151 15.96 -14.37 -26.60
CA ASP A 151 16.70 -14.32 -25.35
C ASP A 151 15.74 -14.42 -24.15
N CYS A 152 16.13 -15.13 -23.09
CA CYS A 152 15.36 -15.22 -21.85
C CYS A 152 15.43 -13.95 -20.99
N TYR A 153 16.32 -13.01 -21.31
CA TYR A 153 16.49 -11.74 -20.62
C TYR A 153 16.10 -10.53 -21.48
N LEU A 154 15.19 -10.67 -22.42
CA LEU A 154 14.64 -9.55 -23.18
C LEU A 154 13.89 -8.60 -22.25
N ILE A 155 14.17 -7.29 -22.38
CA ILE A 155 13.42 -6.22 -21.76
C ILE A 155 12.64 -5.47 -22.85
N PHE A 156 11.32 -5.45 -22.75
CA PHE A 156 10.50 -4.61 -23.61
C PHE A 156 10.27 -3.28 -22.91
N GLU A 157 10.63 -2.17 -23.57
CA GLU A 157 10.70 -0.85 -22.93
C GLU A 157 9.85 0.19 -23.65
N TYR A 158 9.09 0.95 -22.86
CA TYR A 158 8.43 2.19 -23.28
C TYR A 158 8.46 3.18 -22.10
N ASP A 159 9.21 4.28 -22.26
CA ASP A 159 9.39 5.29 -21.21
C ASP A 159 9.85 4.64 -19.89
N GLU A 160 9.09 4.79 -18.82
CA GLU A 160 9.39 4.20 -17.52
C GLU A 160 8.89 2.75 -17.36
N VAL A 161 8.17 2.22 -18.34
CA VAL A 161 7.60 0.87 -18.32
C VAL A 161 8.58 -0.12 -18.92
N ARG A 162 9.02 -1.09 -18.10
CA ARG A 162 9.95 -2.13 -18.50
C ARG A 162 9.37 -3.50 -18.20
N VAL A 163 9.10 -4.25 -19.25
CA VAL A 163 8.45 -5.56 -19.19
C VAL A 163 9.49 -6.66 -19.34
N GLY A 164 9.48 -7.60 -18.39
CA GLY A 164 10.18 -8.87 -18.44
C GLY A 164 9.19 -10.03 -18.53
N ILE A 165 9.61 -11.12 -19.14
CA ILE A 165 8.77 -12.32 -19.35
C ILE A 165 9.50 -13.55 -18.84
N GLU A 166 8.79 -14.43 -18.14
CA GLU A 166 9.24 -15.76 -17.75
C GLU A 166 8.12 -16.78 -17.94
N ILE A 167 8.43 -18.07 -17.95
CA ILE A 167 7.46 -19.11 -18.30
C ILE A 167 7.38 -20.17 -17.20
N CYS A 168 6.24 -20.27 -16.56
CA CYS A 168 5.78 -21.34 -15.66
C CYS A 168 6.83 -21.76 -14.61
N GLU A 169 7.58 -22.84 -14.86
CA GLU A 169 8.59 -23.41 -13.95
C GLU A 169 9.65 -22.37 -13.55
N ASP A 170 9.91 -21.39 -14.40
CA ASP A 170 10.87 -20.32 -14.13
C ASP A 170 10.60 -19.60 -12.79
N LEU A 171 9.32 -19.50 -12.36
CA LEU A 171 8.94 -18.93 -11.07
C LEU A 171 9.28 -19.86 -9.88
N TRP A 172 9.33 -21.18 -10.09
CA TRP A 172 9.42 -22.17 -9.00
C TRP A 172 10.84 -22.46 -8.56
N VAL A 173 11.83 -22.05 -9.34
CA VAL A 173 13.26 -22.26 -9.04
C VAL A 173 13.75 -21.31 -7.93
N PRO A 174 14.85 -21.62 -7.24
CA PRO A 174 15.39 -20.78 -6.17
C PRO A 174 15.75 -19.35 -6.59
N ILE A 175 16.21 -19.15 -7.83
CA ILE A 175 16.53 -17.86 -8.44
C ILE A 175 15.76 -17.76 -9.76
N PRO A 176 14.53 -17.23 -9.75
CA PRO A 176 13.74 -17.05 -10.97
C PRO A 176 14.37 -16.04 -11.93
N PRO A 177 14.22 -16.21 -13.26
CA PRO A 177 14.61 -15.19 -14.24
C PRO A 177 14.04 -13.81 -13.95
N SER A 178 12.82 -13.71 -13.39
CA SER A 178 12.23 -12.45 -12.95
C SER A 178 13.06 -11.69 -11.94
N SER A 179 13.88 -12.37 -11.11
CA SER A 179 14.80 -11.68 -10.18
C SER A 179 15.91 -10.95 -10.95
N GLU A 180 16.46 -11.57 -11.98
CA GLU A 180 17.49 -10.98 -12.83
C GLU A 180 16.91 -9.89 -13.74
N LEU A 181 15.75 -10.14 -14.35
CA LEU A 181 15.01 -9.15 -15.13
C LEU A 181 14.69 -7.90 -14.30
N ALA A 182 14.27 -8.05 -13.04
CA ALA A 182 14.00 -6.93 -12.15
C ALA A 182 15.27 -6.13 -11.81
N MET A 183 16.40 -6.79 -11.61
CA MET A 183 17.72 -6.13 -11.42
C MET A 183 18.18 -5.41 -12.69
N GLN A 184 17.83 -5.88 -13.89
CA GLN A 184 18.05 -5.18 -15.16
C GLN A 184 17.04 -4.05 -15.41
N GLY A 185 16.10 -3.84 -14.50
CA GLY A 185 15.16 -2.72 -14.52
C GLY A 185 13.72 -3.06 -14.83
N ALA A 186 13.38 -4.33 -15.18
CA ALA A 186 11.99 -4.73 -15.40
C ALA A 186 11.14 -4.43 -14.15
N ASN A 187 10.06 -3.66 -14.32
CA ASN A 187 9.11 -3.30 -13.27
C ASN A 187 7.73 -3.92 -13.47
N LEU A 188 7.54 -4.59 -14.59
CA LEU A 188 6.41 -5.47 -14.88
C LEU A 188 6.94 -6.84 -15.31
N ILE A 189 6.50 -7.90 -14.65
CA ILE A 189 6.84 -9.28 -14.97
C ILE A 189 5.58 -10.00 -15.43
N PHE A 190 5.67 -10.67 -16.56
CA PHE A 190 4.62 -11.54 -17.08
C PHE A 190 5.08 -12.99 -17.04
N ASN A 191 4.26 -13.85 -16.45
CA ASN A 191 4.52 -15.27 -16.40
C ASN A 191 3.40 -16.03 -17.12
N LEU A 192 3.77 -16.70 -18.20
CA LEU A 192 2.90 -17.59 -18.96
C LEU A 192 3.00 -18.98 -18.38
N SER A 193 1.91 -19.55 -17.92
CA SER A 193 1.92 -20.83 -17.23
C SER A 193 0.93 -21.85 -17.79
N ALA A 194 1.26 -23.13 -17.54
CA ALA A 194 0.35 -24.25 -17.65
C ALA A 194 0.55 -25.15 -16.42
N SER A 195 0.19 -24.62 -15.27
CA SER A 195 0.35 -25.30 -13.99
C SER A 195 -0.92 -26.06 -13.62
N ASN A 196 -0.81 -27.40 -13.51
CA ASN A 196 -1.92 -28.26 -13.09
C ASN A 196 -2.34 -27.97 -11.65
N GLU A 197 -3.58 -28.30 -11.30
CA GLU A 197 -4.09 -28.14 -9.94
C GLU A 197 -3.91 -29.36 -9.08
N LEU A 198 -3.49 -29.13 -7.84
CA LEU A 198 -3.44 -30.09 -6.75
C LEU A 198 -4.05 -29.47 -5.49
N ILE A 199 -4.55 -30.31 -4.59
CA ILE A 199 -5.09 -29.83 -3.30
C ILE A 199 -4.04 -29.02 -2.54
N GLY A 200 -4.35 -27.77 -2.19
CA GLY A 200 -3.47 -26.88 -1.44
C GLY A 200 -2.43 -26.12 -2.28
N LYS A 201 -2.21 -26.48 -3.56
CA LYS A 201 -1.21 -25.83 -4.42
C LYS A 201 -1.53 -24.34 -4.68
N HIS A 202 -2.80 -24.00 -4.83
CA HIS A 202 -3.21 -22.63 -5.13
C HIS A 202 -2.79 -21.62 -4.05
N ALA A 203 -2.96 -21.95 -2.77
CA ALA A 203 -2.54 -21.05 -1.68
C ALA A 203 -1.03 -20.79 -1.70
N TYR A 204 -0.23 -21.84 -2.01
CA TYR A 204 1.20 -21.71 -2.18
C TYR A 204 1.56 -20.86 -3.41
N LEU A 205 0.93 -21.11 -4.56
CA LEU A 205 1.12 -20.35 -5.80
C LEU A 205 0.85 -18.87 -5.59
N ARG A 206 -0.29 -18.53 -4.97
CA ARG A 206 -0.68 -17.15 -4.66
C ARG A 206 0.36 -16.47 -3.77
N SER A 207 0.82 -17.17 -2.73
CA SER A 207 1.88 -16.67 -1.85
C SER A 207 3.19 -16.46 -2.60
N LEU A 208 3.58 -17.40 -3.47
CA LEU A 208 4.80 -17.33 -4.27
C LEU A 208 4.79 -16.12 -5.22
N ILE A 209 3.68 -15.90 -5.94
CA ILE A 209 3.51 -14.74 -6.84
C ILE A 209 3.60 -13.43 -6.06
N CYS A 210 2.89 -13.30 -4.94
CA CYS A 210 2.94 -12.10 -4.12
C CYS A 210 4.35 -11.85 -3.56
N GLN A 211 5.03 -12.89 -3.09
CA GLN A 211 6.40 -12.75 -2.57
C GLN A 211 7.40 -12.40 -3.67
N GLN A 212 7.29 -12.98 -4.87
CA GLN A 212 8.16 -12.64 -5.99
C GLN A 212 7.92 -11.20 -6.46
N SER A 213 6.67 -10.78 -6.55
CA SER A 213 6.28 -9.38 -6.81
C SER A 213 6.92 -8.41 -5.79
N ALA A 214 6.87 -8.74 -4.49
CA ALA A 214 7.48 -7.93 -3.43
C ALA A 214 9.00 -7.91 -3.50
N ARG A 215 9.64 -9.08 -3.71
CA ARG A 215 11.09 -9.21 -3.80
C ARG A 215 11.66 -8.41 -4.98
N CYS A 216 10.95 -8.44 -6.11
CA CYS A 216 11.32 -7.70 -7.32
C CYS A 216 10.89 -6.23 -7.29
N ILE A 217 10.09 -5.79 -6.31
CA ILE A 217 9.42 -4.47 -6.29
C ILE A 217 8.81 -4.21 -7.67
N ALA A 218 7.92 -5.10 -8.11
CA ALA A 218 7.38 -5.12 -9.47
C ALA A 218 5.88 -5.46 -9.47
N GLY A 219 5.20 -5.08 -10.55
CA GLY A 219 3.95 -5.70 -10.95
C GLY A 219 4.21 -7.12 -11.47
N TYR A 220 3.39 -8.08 -11.10
CA TYR A 220 3.50 -9.46 -11.55
C TYR A 220 2.16 -9.95 -12.09
N VAL A 221 2.15 -10.37 -13.35
CA VAL A 221 0.97 -10.83 -14.08
C VAL A 221 1.17 -12.30 -14.45
N TYR A 222 0.36 -13.16 -13.88
CA TYR A 222 0.40 -14.60 -14.08
C TYR A 222 -0.83 -15.07 -14.86
N ALA A 223 -0.63 -15.69 -16.02
CA ALA A 223 -1.69 -16.22 -16.88
C ALA A 223 -1.48 -17.72 -17.07
N SER A 224 -2.38 -18.55 -16.54
CA SER A 224 -2.23 -20.01 -16.59
C SER A 224 -3.37 -20.67 -17.35
N ALA A 225 -3.04 -21.81 -17.97
CA ALA A 225 -3.97 -22.66 -18.70
C ALA A 225 -5.21 -23.01 -17.88
N GLY A 226 -6.34 -23.12 -18.54
CA GLY A 226 -7.63 -23.41 -17.95
C GLY A 226 -8.40 -24.50 -18.68
N PHE A 227 -9.72 -24.32 -18.75
CA PHE A 227 -10.61 -25.26 -19.39
C PHE A 227 -10.30 -25.38 -20.89
N GLY A 228 -10.23 -26.63 -21.38
CA GLY A 228 -9.88 -26.95 -22.78
C GLY A 228 -8.56 -27.70 -22.94
N GLU A 229 -7.69 -27.66 -21.93
CA GLU A 229 -6.54 -28.57 -21.87
C GLU A 229 -7.00 -30.04 -21.69
N SER A 230 -6.15 -31.00 -22.09
CA SER A 230 -6.48 -32.42 -21.90
C SER A 230 -6.61 -32.77 -20.43
N SER A 231 -7.67 -33.52 -20.11
CA SER A 231 -7.93 -34.04 -18.77
C SER A 231 -7.56 -35.53 -18.64
N THR A 232 -6.61 -36.04 -19.44
CA THR A 232 -6.18 -37.42 -19.38
C THR A 232 -5.71 -37.79 -17.97
N ASP A 233 -4.82 -36.98 -17.38
CA ASP A 233 -4.33 -37.19 -16.00
C ASP A 233 -4.34 -35.90 -15.17
N LEU A 234 -4.43 -34.71 -15.78
CA LEU A 234 -4.26 -33.41 -15.16
C LEU A 234 -5.50 -32.53 -15.34
N VAL A 235 -5.67 -31.59 -14.45
CA VAL A 235 -6.71 -30.55 -14.54
C VAL A 235 -6.06 -29.19 -14.33
N PHE A 236 -6.46 -28.21 -15.13
CA PHE A 236 -5.97 -26.84 -15.08
C PHE A 236 -7.11 -25.91 -14.66
N ALA A 237 -6.82 -25.04 -13.68
CA ALA A 237 -7.88 -24.22 -13.06
C ALA A 237 -8.10 -22.85 -13.71
N GLY A 238 -7.25 -22.44 -14.64
CA GLY A 238 -7.35 -21.12 -15.26
C GLY A 238 -6.98 -19.98 -14.30
N ASN A 239 -5.85 -20.10 -13.61
CA ASN A 239 -5.38 -19.09 -12.69
C ASN A 239 -4.88 -17.85 -13.44
N GLY A 240 -5.62 -16.74 -13.38
CA GLY A 240 -5.17 -15.40 -13.74
C GLY A 240 -4.94 -14.60 -12.47
N ILE A 241 -3.70 -14.20 -12.17
CA ILE A 241 -3.36 -13.50 -10.92
C ILE A 241 -2.54 -12.25 -11.25
N ILE A 242 -2.93 -11.12 -10.66
CA ILE A 242 -2.21 -9.84 -10.78
C ILE A 242 -1.82 -9.38 -9.39
N ALA A 243 -0.52 -9.18 -9.16
CA ALA A 243 0.04 -8.68 -7.91
C ALA A 243 0.93 -7.45 -8.14
N GLU A 244 1.04 -6.58 -7.15
CA GLU A 244 1.89 -5.39 -7.16
C GLU A 244 2.62 -5.27 -5.82
N ASN A 245 3.94 -5.34 -5.86
CA ASN A 245 4.80 -5.18 -4.67
C ASN A 245 4.29 -5.96 -3.44
N GLY A 246 3.93 -7.23 -3.65
CA GLY A 246 3.46 -8.14 -2.61
C GLY A 246 1.95 -8.13 -2.36
N THR A 247 1.23 -7.19 -2.93
CA THR A 247 -0.22 -7.09 -2.76
C THR A 247 -0.95 -7.76 -3.92
N LEU A 248 -1.87 -8.68 -3.62
CA LEU A 248 -2.78 -9.23 -4.62
C LEU A 248 -3.78 -8.14 -5.04
N LEU A 249 -3.84 -7.84 -6.34
CA LEU A 249 -4.79 -6.87 -6.89
C LEU A 249 -6.05 -7.53 -7.44
N ARG A 250 -5.88 -8.59 -8.21
CA ARG A 250 -6.99 -9.33 -8.86
C ARG A 250 -6.63 -10.79 -9.06
N GLU A 251 -7.68 -11.60 -9.12
CA GLU A 251 -7.59 -13.05 -9.33
C GLU A 251 -8.81 -13.53 -10.13
N SER A 252 -8.60 -14.54 -11.02
CA SER A 252 -9.66 -15.20 -11.77
C SER A 252 -10.52 -16.11 -10.87
N GLU A 253 -11.69 -16.48 -11.35
CA GLU A 253 -12.46 -17.59 -10.81
C GLU A 253 -11.81 -18.91 -11.23
N ARG A 254 -11.45 -19.75 -10.25
CA ARG A 254 -10.82 -21.03 -10.50
C ARG A 254 -11.83 -22.06 -11.02
N PHE A 255 -11.38 -22.91 -11.93
CA PHE A 255 -12.20 -23.97 -12.54
C PHE A 255 -13.41 -23.44 -13.33
N SER A 256 -13.37 -22.17 -13.76
CA SER A 256 -14.38 -21.67 -14.69
C SER A 256 -14.31 -22.41 -16.02
N MET A 257 -15.47 -22.73 -16.57
CA MET A 257 -15.61 -23.29 -17.91
C MET A 257 -15.73 -22.20 -18.98
N GLU A 258 -15.72 -20.95 -18.57
CA GLU A 258 -15.82 -19.78 -19.44
C GLU A 258 -14.46 -19.10 -19.58
N GLU A 259 -14.27 -18.40 -20.68
CA GLU A 259 -13.10 -17.53 -20.87
C GLU A 259 -13.05 -16.44 -19.81
N GLN A 260 -11.84 -16.08 -19.40
CA GLN A 260 -11.69 -15.04 -18.40
C GLN A 260 -10.66 -14.00 -18.81
N LEU A 261 -10.93 -12.76 -18.45
CA LEU A 261 -10.06 -11.61 -18.64
C LEU A 261 -9.91 -10.87 -17.30
N VAL A 262 -8.81 -11.14 -16.61
CA VAL A 262 -8.48 -10.51 -15.33
C VAL A 262 -7.72 -9.23 -15.60
N ILE A 263 -8.28 -8.09 -15.20
CA ILE A 263 -7.72 -6.75 -15.48
C ILE A 263 -7.44 -6.01 -14.18
N SER A 264 -6.31 -5.34 -14.13
CA SER A 264 -5.97 -4.35 -13.10
C SER A 264 -4.99 -3.33 -13.66
N GLU A 265 -4.74 -2.27 -12.89
CA GLU A 265 -3.71 -1.28 -13.18
C GLU A 265 -2.54 -1.45 -12.20
N ILE A 266 -1.31 -1.40 -12.73
CA ILE A 266 -0.07 -1.39 -11.96
C ILE A 266 0.46 0.03 -11.87
N ASP A 267 0.82 0.45 -10.67
CA ASP A 267 1.37 1.78 -10.39
C ASP A 267 2.90 1.78 -10.52
N ILE A 268 3.40 1.98 -11.74
CA ILE A 268 4.84 2.00 -12.05
C ILE A 268 5.58 3.08 -11.25
N GLN A 269 4.95 4.25 -11.06
CA GLN A 269 5.59 5.35 -10.34
C GLN A 269 5.82 5.01 -8.86
N ASN A 270 4.86 4.33 -8.22
CA ASN A 270 5.05 3.84 -6.85
C ASN A 270 6.15 2.80 -6.76
N LEU A 271 6.21 1.85 -7.71
CA LEU A 271 7.26 0.84 -7.78
C LEU A 271 8.65 1.48 -7.94
N GLN A 272 8.76 2.46 -8.82
CA GLN A 272 10.02 3.19 -9.03
C GLN A 272 10.44 4.00 -7.80
N ASN A 273 9.49 4.63 -7.11
CA ASN A 273 9.78 5.33 -5.87
C ASN A 273 10.31 4.35 -4.80
N ASP A 274 9.66 3.21 -4.62
CA ASP A 274 10.11 2.19 -3.68
C ASP A 274 11.51 1.65 -4.03
N ARG A 275 11.82 1.41 -5.30
CA ARG A 275 13.17 1.02 -5.76
C ARG A 275 14.21 2.11 -5.50
N ARG A 276 13.85 3.39 -5.70
CA ARG A 276 14.76 4.54 -5.51
C ARG A 276 15.18 4.71 -4.05
N ILE A 277 14.28 4.46 -3.12
CA ILE A 277 14.56 4.57 -1.68
C ILE A 277 15.16 3.28 -1.09
N ASN A 278 14.99 2.15 -1.75
CA ASN A 278 15.54 0.86 -1.30
C ASN A 278 16.96 0.63 -1.83
N THR A 279 17.94 1.11 -1.07
CA THR A 279 19.35 1.00 -1.47
C THR A 279 19.84 -0.44 -1.61
N SER A 280 19.26 -1.40 -0.87
CA SER A 280 19.61 -2.81 -0.97
C SER A 280 19.18 -3.42 -2.31
N PHE A 281 18.07 -2.97 -2.89
CA PHE A 281 17.64 -3.40 -4.21
C PHE A 281 18.66 -2.99 -5.28
N LEU A 282 19.13 -1.73 -5.23
CA LEU A 282 20.13 -1.22 -6.16
C LEU A 282 21.49 -1.93 -6.00
N GLN A 283 21.89 -2.25 -4.76
CA GLN A 283 23.12 -3.00 -4.49
C GLN A 283 23.08 -4.42 -5.06
N GLY A 284 21.90 -5.05 -5.14
CA GLY A 284 21.72 -6.34 -5.80
C GLY A 284 22.18 -6.31 -7.25
N TYR A 285 21.79 -5.29 -8.01
CA TYR A 285 22.23 -5.08 -9.39
C TYR A 285 23.77 -4.93 -9.53
N LEU A 286 24.39 -4.16 -8.65
CA LEU A 286 25.82 -3.88 -8.71
C LEU A 286 26.71 -5.09 -8.38
N ASN A 287 26.21 -6.05 -7.60
CA ASN A 287 26.95 -7.24 -7.19
C ASN A 287 26.87 -8.40 -8.19
N HIS A 288 25.96 -8.33 -9.15
CA HIS A 288 25.85 -9.29 -10.24
C HIS A 288 26.39 -8.63 -11.51
N ASN A 289 27.53 -9.12 -12.04
CA ASN A 289 28.06 -8.72 -13.35
C ASN A 289 27.10 -9.25 -14.44
N MET A 290 25.95 -8.61 -14.57
CA MET A 290 24.97 -8.98 -15.58
C MET A 290 25.31 -8.25 -16.87
N ASP A 291 25.43 -9.01 -17.97
CA ASP A 291 25.40 -8.43 -19.30
C ASP A 291 24.07 -7.68 -19.44
N ASN A 292 24.12 -6.46 -19.98
CA ASN A 292 22.91 -5.71 -20.27
C ASN A 292 22.07 -6.52 -21.26
N GLY A 293 20.90 -7.02 -20.82
CA GLY A 293 19.99 -7.76 -21.67
C GLY A 293 19.58 -6.93 -22.89
N THR A 294 19.14 -7.61 -23.94
CA THR A 294 18.65 -6.95 -25.16
C THR A 294 17.38 -6.17 -24.83
N VAL A 295 17.39 -4.86 -25.12
CA VAL A 295 16.24 -3.98 -24.96
C VAL A 295 15.51 -3.81 -26.29
N VAL A 296 14.19 -4.04 -26.26
CA VAL A 296 13.31 -3.93 -27.42
C VAL A 296 12.24 -2.89 -27.15
N SER A 297 12.12 -1.89 -28.00
CA SER A 297 11.12 -0.84 -27.83
C SER A 297 9.72 -1.31 -28.25
N PHE A 298 8.71 -0.87 -27.49
CA PHE A 298 7.30 -0.99 -27.86
C PHE A 298 6.59 0.36 -27.67
N SER A 299 5.28 0.44 -27.80
CA SER A 299 4.54 1.68 -27.59
C SER A 299 3.34 1.47 -26.67
N LEU A 300 3.02 2.49 -25.85
CA LEU A 300 1.77 2.53 -25.12
C LEU A 300 0.92 3.72 -25.58
N PRO A 301 -0.39 3.53 -25.74
CA PRO A 301 -1.28 4.62 -26.08
C PRO A 301 -1.31 5.65 -24.96
N ASN A 302 -1.17 6.93 -25.31
CA ASN A 302 -1.30 8.02 -24.35
C ASN A 302 -2.79 8.29 -24.07
N ARG A 303 -3.32 7.61 -23.06
CA ARG A 303 -4.75 7.69 -22.67
C ARG A 303 -4.87 8.07 -21.20
N THR A 304 -5.96 8.76 -20.86
CA THR A 304 -6.38 8.88 -19.45
C THR A 304 -7.05 7.56 -19.06
N LEU A 305 -6.44 6.82 -18.16
CA LEU A 305 -6.97 5.53 -17.71
C LEU A 305 -8.13 5.72 -16.74
N ASP A 306 -9.19 4.96 -16.98
CA ASP A 306 -10.21 4.71 -15.97
C ASP A 306 -9.75 3.53 -15.10
N LEU A 307 -9.45 3.79 -13.82
CA LEU A 307 -8.96 2.76 -12.92
C LEU A 307 -10.09 1.82 -12.53
N THR A 308 -9.86 0.52 -12.68
CA THR A 308 -10.78 -0.54 -12.24
C THR A 308 -10.45 -1.03 -10.83
N ARG A 309 -9.23 -0.74 -10.34
CA ARG A 309 -8.84 -1.06 -8.96
C ARG A 309 -9.49 -0.12 -7.96
N ALA A 310 -9.96 -0.68 -6.84
CA ALA A 310 -10.44 0.12 -5.73
C ALA A 310 -9.31 0.90 -5.07
N ILE A 311 -9.54 2.17 -4.78
CA ILE A 311 -8.64 2.99 -3.97
C ILE A 311 -9.21 3.05 -2.56
N ASP A 312 -8.44 2.56 -1.59
CA ASP A 312 -8.87 2.53 -0.19
C ASP A 312 -8.90 3.95 0.39
N PRO A 313 -10.06 4.48 0.83
CA PRO A 313 -10.16 5.81 1.44
C PRO A 313 -9.51 5.87 2.83
N ARG A 314 -9.25 4.74 3.49
CA ARG A 314 -8.67 4.65 4.83
C ARG A 314 -7.44 3.75 4.88
N PRO A 315 -6.34 4.12 4.19
CA PRO A 315 -5.21 3.24 3.96
C PRO A 315 -4.43 2.84 5.22
N PHE A 316 -4.68 3.51 6.35
CA PHE A 316 -4.09 3.17 7.64
C PHE A 316 -4.94 2.21 8.47
N THR A 317 -6.21 2.05 8.14
CA THR A 317 -7.13 1.24 8.96
C THR A 317 -7.06 -0.22 8.54
N PRO A 318 -6.78 -1.16 9.47
CA PRO A 318 -6.82 -2.57 9.15
C PRO A 318 -8.19 -3.01 8.62
N SER A 319 -8.19 -3.91 7.65
CA SER A 319 -9.42 -4.47 7.07
C SER A 319 -9.26 -5.97 6.79
N GLY A 320 -10.38 -6.68 6.59
CA GLY A 320 -10.40 -8.10 6.25
C GLY A 320 -10.19 -9.05 7.44
N ASP A 321 -9.88 -10.31 7.14
CA ASP A 321 -9.84 -11.42 8.12
C ASP A 321 -8.76 -11.28 9.19
N ALA A 322 -7.67 -10.57 8.89
CA ALA A 322 -6.56 -10.32 9.82
C ALA A 322 -6.78 -9.12 10.76
N LEU A 323 -7.98 -8.55 10.81
CA LEU A 323 -8.30 -7.34 11.53
C LEU A 323 -7.91 -7.41 13.02
N LYS A 324 -8.35 -8.48 13.69
CA LYS A 324 -8.08 -8.68 15.12
C LYS A 324 -6.58 -8.77 15.40
N GLU A 325 -5.87 -9.57 14.61
CA GLU A 325 -4.42 -9.78 14.75
C GLU A 325 -3.66 -8.47 14.56
N ARG A 326 -4.02 -7.68 13.56
CA ARG A 326 -3.38 -6.37 13.30
C ARG A 326 -3.64 -5.35 14.40
N CYS A 327 -4.85 -5.32 14.99
CA CYS A 327 -5.12 -4.45 16.13
C CYS A 327 -4.31 -4.85 17.37
N GLU A 328 -4.23 -6.15 17.65
CA GLU A 328 -3.41 -6.67 18.76
C GLU A 328 -1.92 -6.34 18.54
N GLU A 329 -1.42 -6.49 17.32
CA GLU A 329 -0.04 -6.16 16.95
C GLU A 329 0.27 -4.66 17.16
N ILE A 330 -0.64 -3.75 16.76
CA ILE A 330 -0.49 -2.30 17.02
C ILE A 330 -0.30 -2.05 18.52
N PHE A 331 -1.20 -2.57 19.37
CA PHE A 331 -1.08 -2.41 20.81
C PHE A 331 0.20 -3.04 21.37
N HIS A 332 0.60 -4.21 20.89
CA HIS A 332 1.84 -4.86 21.34
C HIS A 332 3.08 -4.00 21.04
N ILE A 333 3.14 -3.37 19.86
CA ILE A 333 4.24 -2.45 19.50
C ILE A 333 4.26 -1.24 20.43
N GLN A 334 3.11 -0.59 20.66
CA GLN A 334 3.02 0.57 21.57
C GLN A 334 3.38 0.20 23.01
N VAL A 335 2.84 -0.90 23.52
CA VAL A 335 3.09 -1.42 24.88
C VAL A 335 4.56 -1.79 25.06
N ALA A 336 5.17 -2.51 24.14
CA ALA A 336 6.56 -2.90 24.20
C ALA A 336 7.50 -1.68 24.22
N GLY A 337 7.21 -0.67 23.41
CA GLY A 337 7.95 0.59 23.37
C GLY A 337 7.89 1.34 24.70
N LEU A 338 6.69 1.53 25.24
CA LEU A 338 6.49 2.22 26.51
C LEU A 338 7.07 1.43 27.69
N ALA A 339 6.87 0.12 27.73
CA ALA A 339 7.42 -0.75 28.77
C ALA A 339 8.95 -0.63 28.86
N LYS A 340 9.63 -0.68 27.70
CA LYS A 340 11.08 -0.50 27.66
C LYS A 340 11.52 0.87 28.19
N ARG A 341 10.78 1.93 27.87
CA ARG A 341 11.06 3.29 28.35
C ARG A 341 10.89 3.40 29.86
N ILE A 342 9.80 2.88 30.42
CA ILE A 342 9.51 2.88 31.87
C ILE A 342 10.62 2.14 32.62
N LEU A 343 10.97 0.93 32.18
CA LEU A 343 12.03 0.13 32.81
C LEU A 343 13.40 0.80 32.75
N HIS A 344 13.74 1.39 31.58
CA HIS A 344 15.05 2.04 31.40
C HIS A 344 15.19 3.31 32.22
N ALA A 345 14.12 4.12 32.32
CA ALA A 345 14.11 5.34 33.11
C ALA A 345 13.95 5.08 34.64
N HIS A 346 13.73 3.83 35.05
CA HIS A 346 13.37 3.46 36.41
C HIS A 346 12.18 4.25 36.95
N ALA A 347 11.24 4.61 36.05
CA ALA A 347 10.07 5.38 36.41
C ALA A 347 9.13 4.53 37.27
N GLN A 348 8.62 5.12 38.36
CA GLN A 348 7.71 4.46 39.29
C GLN A 348 6.24 4.71 38.92
N THR A 349 5.98 5.77 38.17
CA THR A 349 4.63 6.19 37.74
C THR A 349 4.61 6.60 36.26
N ALA A 350 3.41 6.64 35.70
CA ALA A 350 3.14 7.30 34.43
C ALA A 350 2.10 8.39 34.63
N VAL A 351 2.31 9.55 34.04
CA VAL A 351 1.38 10.70 34.12
C VAL A 351 0.78 10.94 32.76
N VAL A 352 -0.54 10.97 32.66
CA VAL A 352 -1.29 11.16 31.40
C VAL A 352 -2.30 12.27 31.60
N GLY A 353 -2.27 13.27 30.74
CA GLY A 353 -3.33 14.30 30.67
C GLY A 353 -4.55 13.73 29.96
N ILE A 354 -5.70 13.70 30.61
CA ILE A 354 -6.94 13.14 30.07
C ILE A 354 -7.94 14.27 29.83
N SER A 355 -8.17 14.57 28.55
CA SER A 355 -9.15 15.57 28.12
C SER A 355 -10.57 15.00 27.98
N GLY A 356 -10.70 13.68 27.85
CA GLY A 356 -11.94 13.01 27.48
C GLY A 356 -12.10 12.85 25.95
N GLY A 357 -11.06 13.19 25.18
CA GLY A 357 -10.98 12.96 23.74
C GLY A 357 -10.28 11.65 23.37
N LEU A 358 -10.35 11.28 22.10
CA LEU A 358 -9.86 9.99 21.56
C LEU A 358 -8.36 9.74 21.82
N ASP A 359 -7.52 10.76 21.63
CA ASP A 359 -6.06 10.60 21.71
C ASP A 359 -5.58 10.33 23.11
N SER A 360 -6.09 11.09 24.09
CA SER A 360 -5.80 10.87 25.50
C SER A 360 -6.35 9.53 25.99
N THR A 361 -7.49 9.11 25.45
CA THR A 361 -8.08 7.79 25.72
C THR A 361 -7.20 6.67 25.20
N LEU A 362 -6.73 6.71 23.96
CA LEU A 362 -5.81 5.70 23.42
C LEU A 362 -4.50 5.64 24.21
N ALA A 363 -3.91 6.80 24.53
CA ALA A 363 -2.69 6.87 25.31
C ALA A 363 -2.86 6.25 26.71
N LEU A 364 -4.02 6.49 27.37
CA LEU A 364 -4.35 5.86 28.64
C LEU A 364 -4.50 4.36 28.54
N LEU A 365 -5.21 3.86 27.52
CA LEU A 365 -5.39 2.42 27.28
C LEU A 365 -4.04 1.72 27.06
N VAL A 366 -3.15 2.29 26.24
CA VAL A 366 -1.78 1.77 26.04
C VAL A 366 -1.00 1.78 27.34
N THR A 367 -1.13 2.82 28.16
CA THR A 367 -0.44 2.94 29.46
C THR A 367 -0.93 1.88 30.44
N VAL A 368 -2.25 1.66 30.54
CA VAL A 368 -2.86 0.61 31.37
C VAL A 368 -2.37 -0.77 30.94
N MET A 369 -2.43 -1.09 29.64
CA MET A 369 -1.94 -2.38 29.12
C MET A 369 -0.44 -2.57 29.39
N THR A 370 0.35 -1.48 29.37
CA THR A 370 1.77 -1.52 29.68
C THR A 370 2.02 -1.85 31.15
N PHE A 371 1.28 -1.23 32.06
CA PHE A 371 1.43 -1.48 33.50
C PHE A 371 0.98 -2.90 33.85
N ASP A 372 -0.11 -3.38 33.26
CA ASP A 372 -0.56 -4.77 33.38
C ASP A 372 0.51 -5.76 32.90
N ALA A 373 1.11 -5.51 31.74
CA ALA A 373 2.19 -6.35 31.19
C ALA A 373 3.45 -6.37 32.07
N LEU A 374 3.78 -5.25 32.70
CA LEU A 374 4.89 -5.11 33.66
C LEU A 374 4.54 -5.58 35.07
N LYS A 375 3.28 -5.95 35.33
CA LYS A 375 2.74 -6.30 36.65
C LYS A 375 2.93 -5.17 37.69
N ILE A 376 2.82 -3.93 37.23
CA ILE A 376 2.82 -2.74 38.08
C ILE A 376 1.35 -2.38 38.33
N PRO A 377 0.96 -2.08 39.59
CA PRO A 377 -0.40 -1.71 39.91
C PRO A 377 -0.87 -0.48 39.14
N ARG A 378 -2.11 -0.50 38.64
CA ARG A 378 -2.69 0.58 37.83
C ARG A 378 -2.85 1.89 38.61
N ASP A 379 -2.90 1.87 39.92
CA ASP A 379 -2.89 3.06 40.80
C ASP A 379 -1.58 3.87 40.72
N LYS A 380 -0.54 3.32 40.12
CA LYS A 380 0.70 4.02 39.76
C LYS A 380 0.59 4.83 38.47
N ILE A 381 -0.49 4.69 37.74
CA ILE A 381 -0.83 5.58 36.63
C ILE A 381 -1.61 6.76 37.22
N ILE A 382 -1.20 7.98 36.90
CA ILE A 382 -1.85 9.22 37.35
C ILE A 382 -2.52 9.85 36.13
N GLY A 383 -3.84 9.69 36.04
CA GLY A 383 -4.67 10.37 35.03
C GLY A 383 -5.06 11.75 35.55
N ILE A 384 -4.67 12.81 34.86
CA ILE A 384 -4.97 14.19 35.28
C ILE A 384 -5.96 14.82 34.32
N THR A 385 -7.13 15.20 34.83
CA THR A 385 -8.04 16.10 34.12
C THR A 385 -7.79 17.55 34.55
N MET A 386 -7.69 18.44 33.57
CA MET A 386 -7.31 19.83 33.79
C MET A 386 -8.36 20.78 33.17
N PRO A 387 -9.53 20.97 33.85
CA PRO A 387 -10.58 21.81 33.33
C PRO A 387 -10.09 23.25 33.08
N GLY A 388 -10.24 23.71 31.83
CA GLY A 388 -9.97 25.05 31.38
C GLY A 388 -11.27 25.83 31.08
N PHE A 389 -11.17 26.81 30.21
CA PHE A 389 -12.32 27.65 29.85
C PHE A 389 -13.25 26.98 28.82
N GLY A 390 -12.76 26.06 27.99
CA GLY A 390 -13.52 25.38 26.94
C GLY A 390 -13.92 23.94 27.29
N THR A 391 -13.63 23.45 28.48
CA THR A 391 -13.98 22.09 28.90
C THR A 391 -15.49 21.95 29.04
N THR A 392 -16.10 20.99 28.35
CA THR A 392 -17.53 20.69 28.44
C THR A 392 -17.81 19.65 29.53
N ASP A 393 -19.05 19.64 30.07
CA ASP A 393 -19.46 18.67 31.09
C ASP A 393 -19.31 17.22 30.58
N ARG A 394 -19.62 16.97 29.29
CA ARG A 394 -19.53 15.65 28.68
C ARG A 394 -18.08 15.14 28.64
N THR A 395 -17.15 15.92 28.11
CA THR A 395 -15.73 15.51 28.02
C THR A 395 -15.11 15.36 29.40
N TYR A 396 -15.45 16.24 30.34
CA TYR A 396 -15.01 16.14 31.72
C TYR A 396 -15.53 14.86 32.41
N THR A 397 -16.82 14.56 32.28
CA THR A 397 -17.43 13.34 32.85
C THR A 397 -16.79 12.09 32.25
N ASN A 398 -16.64 12.03 30.93
CA ASN A 398 -15.99 10.93 30.22
C ASN A 398 -14.54 10.71 30.72
N ALA A 399 -13.77 11.77 30.90
CA ALA A 399 -12.41 11.68 31.44
C ALA A 399 -12.39 11.06 32.84
N CYS A 400 -13.23 11.56 33.75
CA CYS A 400 -13.31 11.07 35.12
C CYS A 400 -13.77 9.61 35.20
N ASP A 401 -14.81 9.25 34.47
CA ASP A 401 -15.38 7.91 34.48
C ASP A 401 -14.43 6.88 33.85
N LEU A 402 -13.75 7.23 32.76
CA LEU A 402 -12.73 6.38 32.15
C LEU A 402 -11.57 6.11 33.12
N ILE A 403 -11.02 7.15 33.76
CA ILE A 403 -9.91 7.01 34.73
C ILE A 403 -10.32 6.07 35.87
N ARG A 404 -11.52 6.26 36.44
CA ARG A 404 -12.02 5.45 37.56
C ARG A 404 -12.28 4.00 37.14
N SER A 405 -12.95 3.78 35.99
CA SER A 405 -13.30 2.43 35.52
C SER A 405 -12.07 1.59 35.21
N LEU A 406 -10.97 2.20 34.76
CA LEU A 406 -9.71 1.52 34.49
C LEU A 406 -8.86 1.28 35.75
N GLY A 407 -9.27 1.76 36.94
CA GLY A 407 -8.51 1.61 38.22
C GLY A 407 -7.28 2.50 38.28
N VAL A 408 -7.27 3.61 37.56
CA VAL A 408 -6.18 4.60 37.49
C VAL A 408 -6.38 5.68 38.57
N THR A 409 -5.32 6.26 39.12
CA THR A 409 -5.41 7.35 40.07
C THR A 409 -5.87 8.65 39.39
N LEU A 410 -7.05 9.13 39.77
CA LEU A 410 -7.58 10.39 39.28
C LEU A 410 -7.02 11.59 40.05
N ARG A 411 -6.48 12.58 39.35
CA ARG A 411 -6.24 13.92 39.88
C ARG A 411 -6.97 14.96 39.03
N GLU A 412 -7.57 15.92 39.70
CA GLU A 412 -8.25 17.05 39.09
C GLU A 412 -7.52 18.34 39.46
N ILE A 413 -7.08 19.10 38.45
CA ILE A 413 -6.32 20.33 38.63
C ILE A 413 -6.90 21.40 37.66
N SER A 414 -7.64 22.35 38.18
CA SER A 414 -8.14 23.48 37.35
C SER A 414 -7.00 24.41 36.95
N ILE A 415 -6.92 24.74 35.64
CA ILE A 415 -5.92 25.68 35.13
C ILE A 415 -6.43 27.14 35.06
N LYS A 416 -7.71 27.40 35.42
CA LYS A 416 -8.38 28.69 35.19
C LYS A 416 -7.68 29.85 35.90
N GLU A 417 -7.37 29.70 37.18
CA GLU A 417 -6.75 30.79 37.97
C GLU A 417 -5.32 31.08 37.49
N ALA A 418 -4.53 30.04 37.17
CA ALA A 418 -3.18 30.19 36.65
C ALA A 418 -3.18 30.91 35.30
N CYS A 419 -4.09 30.54 34.40
CA CYS A 419 -4.25 31.23 33.11
C CYS A 419 -4.71 32.67 33.25
N VAL A 420 -5.65 32.99 34.17
CA VAL A 420 -6.07 34.35 34.46
C VAL A 420 -4.90 35.19 34.95
N GLN A 421 -4.08 34.65 35.84
CA GLN A 421 -2.88 35.35 36.31
C GLN A 421 -1.89 35.58 35.18
N HIS A 422 -1.64 34.54 34.36
CA HIS A 422 -0.74 34.62 33.21
C HIS A 422 -1.20 35.68 32.20
N PHE A 423 -2.49 35.76 31.86
CA PHE A 423 -3.03 36.78 30.96
C PHE A 423 -2.81 38.21 31.51
N LYS A 424 -2.95 38.42 32.82
CA LYS A 424 -2.63 39.71 33.46
C LYS A 424 -1.16 40.06 33.31
N ASP A 425 -0.26 39.10 33.56
CA ASP A 425 1.19 39.28 33.51
C ASP A 425 1.69 39.66 32.11
N ILE A 426 1.05 39.14 31.04
CA ILE A 426 1.38 39.45 29.65
C ILE A 426 0.52 40.55 29.02
N ASN A 427 -0.38 41.20 29.80
CA ASN A 427 -1.34 42.21 29.37
C ASN A 427 -2.25 41.71 28.22
N HIS A 428 -2.69 40.45 28.25
CA HIS A 428 -3.65 39.89 27.31
C HIS A 428 -5.09 40.03 27.86
N ASP A 429 -6.01 40.47 26.99
CA ASP A 429 -7.43 40.55 27.36
C ASP A 429 -8.06 39.15 27.31
N ILE A 430 -8.59 38.68 28.44
CA ILE A 430 -9.24 37.37 28.58
C ILE A 430 -10.44 37.17 27.64
N HIS A 431 -11.05 38.27 27.15
CA HIS A 431 -12.17 38.21 26.21
C HIS A 431 -11.74 38.07 24.76
N VAL A 432 -10.44 38.16 24.46
CA VAL A 432 -9.87 37.93 23.12
C VAL A 432 -9.44 36.47 23.01
N HIS A 433 -10.26 35.68 22.36
CA HIS A 433 -10.02 34.23 22.18
C HIS A 433 -9.16 33.95 20.94
N ASP A 434 -7.94 34.44 20.97
CA ASP A 434 -6.93 34.24 19.90
C ASP A 434 -5.98 33.08 20.19
N VAL A 435 -4.96 32.92 19.36
CA VAL A 435 -3.92 31.89 19.48
C VAL A 435 -3.14 31.99 20.80
N THR A 436 -3.04 33.20 21.38
CA THR A 436 -2.38 33.42 22.67
C THR A 436 -3.22 32.81 23.80
N TYR A 437 -4.54 33.06 23.74
CA TYR A 437 -5.50 32.49 24.68
C TYR A 437 -5.48 30.95 24.71
N GLU A 438 -5.46 30.32 23.52
CA GLU A 438 -5.43 28.85 23.40
C GLU A 438 -4.08 28.29 23.86
N ASN A 439 -2.99 28.83 23.33
CA ASN A 439 -1.65 28.31 23.61
C ASN A 439 -1.23 28.46 25.09
N SER A 440 -1.69 29.48 25.78
CA SER A 440 -1.42 29.66 27.21
C SER A 440 -2.03 28.53 28.04
N GLN A 441 -3.27 28.14 27.74
CA GLN A 441 -3.94 27.03 28.43
C GLN A 441 -3.23 25.68 28.15
N ALA A 442 -2.82 25.43 26.90
CA ALA A 442 -2.14 24.21 26.53
C ALA A 442 -0.76 24.10 27.22
N ARG A 443 -0.01 25.21 27.33
CA ARG A 443 1.27 25.22 28.02
C ARG A 443 1.13 25.03 29.53
N GLU A 444 0.13 25.63 30.13
CA GLU A 444 -0.16 25.45 31.56
C GLU A 444 -0.47 23.99 31.89
N ARG A 445 -1.27 23.32 31.06
CA ARG A 445 -1.53 21.89 31.19
C ARG A 445 -0.23 21.06 31.11
N THR A 446 0.63 21.35 30.15
CA THR A 446 1.89 20.64 29.98
C THR A 446 2.85 20.85 31.14
N GLN A 447 2.96 22.09 31.64
CA GLN A 447 3.77 22.40 32.82
C GLN A 447 3.32 21.58 34.04
N LEU A 448 2.03 21.55 34.32
CA LEU A 448 1.47 20.76 35.43
C LEU A 448 1.76 19.26 35.30
N LEU A 449 1.63 18.70 34.09
CA LEU A 449 1.94 17.29 33.84
C LEU A 449 3.42 16.98 34.10
N MET A 450 4.33 17.82 33.65
CA MET A 450 5.78 17.65 33.83
C MET A 450 6.17 17.74 35.31
N ASP A 451 5.63 18.72 36.03
CA ASP A 451 5.93 18.91 37.46
C ASP A 451 5.37 17.79 38.33
N VAL A 452 4.15 17.30 38.02
CA VAL A 452 3.57 16.13 38.70
C VAL A 452 4.39 14.87 38.43
N ALA A 453 4.88 14.70 37.20
CA ALA A 453 5.73 13.57 36.86
C ALA A 453 7.05 13.61 37.64
N ASN A 454 7.65 14.80 37.79
CA ASN A 454 8.85 14.97 38.65
C ASN A 454 8.57 14.62 40.11
N GLN A 455 7.47 15.09 40.69
CA GLN A 455 7.08 14.79 42.08
C GLN A 455 6.83 13.29 42.27
N ALA A 456 6.27 12.62 41.29
CA ALA A 456 5.88 11.21 41.35
C ALA A 456 6.97 10.23 40.86
N ASN A 457 8.17 10.72 40.55
CA ASN A 457 9.23 9.94 39.88
C ASN A 457 8.71 9.16 38.66
N GLY A 458 8.03 9.87 37.75
CA GLY A 458 7.30 9.31 36.64
C GLY A 458 7.68 9.90 35.29
N LEU A 459 6.99 9.42 34.26
CA LEU A 459 7.10 9.90 32.90
C LEU A 459 5.77 10.49 32.43
N VAL A 460 5.81 11.63 31.73
CA VAL A 460 4.66 12.15 30.99
C VAL A 460 4.49 11.39 29.70
N ILE A 461 3.33 10.77 29.50
CA ILE A 461 2.96 10.03 28.30
C ILE A 461 2.24 10.99 27.32
N GLY A 462 2.79 11.12 26.12
CA GLY A 462 2.24 11.98 25.08
C GLY A 462 1.04 11.36 24.38
N THR A 463 0.07 12.21 24.10
CA THR A 463 -1.22 11.81 23.50
C THR A 463 -1.33 12.20 22.02
N GLY A 464 -0.51 13.13 21.51
CA GLY A 464 -0.57 13.63 20.15
C GLY A 464 -0.43 12.54 19.09
N ASP A 465 -1.27 12.55 18.09
CA ASP A 465 -1.32 11.58 16.99
C ASP A 465 -0.54 12.02 15.74
N LEU A 466 -0.43 11.12 14.77
CA LEU A 466 0.30 11.36 13.52
C LEU A 466 -0.31 12.47 12.67
N SER A 467 -1.65 12.56 12.61
CA SER A 467 -2.37 13.53 11.78
C SER A 467 -2.21 14.96 12.32
N GLU A 468 -2.29 15.11 13.64
CA GLU A 468 -2.02 16.39 14.32
C GLU A 468 -0.57 16.83 14.11
N LEU A 469 0.38 15.91 14.20
CA LEU A 469 1.79 16.17 13.92
C LEU A 469 2.03 16.56 12.46
N ALA A 470 1.33 15.94 11.50
CA ALA A 470 1.42 16.28 10.09
C ALA A 470 0.95 17.71 9.81
N LEU A 471 -0.20 18.08 10.36
CA LEU A 471 -0.81 19.41 10.19
C LEU A 471 -0.19 20.49 11.10
N GLY A 472 0.65 20.08 12.07
CA GLY A 472 1.13 20.94 13.13
C GLY A 472 -0.02 21.50 13.99
N TRP A 473 -1.09 20.72 14.15
CA TRP A 473 -2.26 21.08 14.96
C TRP A 473 -2.03 20.74 16.43
N ALA A 474 -1.05 21.40 17.00
CA ALA A 474 -0.64 21.29 18.39
C ALA A 474 0.07 22.57 18.82
N THR A 475 -0.01 22.92 20.08
CA THR A 475 0.72 24.05 20.64
C THR A 475 2.19 23.72 20.82
N TYR A 476 3.07 24.47 20.16
CA TYR A 476 4.51 24.34 20.36
C TYR A 476 4.90 24.54 21.83
N ASN A 477 5.69 23.60 22.36
CA ASN A 477 6.06 23.55 23.78
C ASN A 477 4.83 23.51 24.72
N GLY A 478 3.76 22.89 24.24
CA GLY A 478 2.54 22.58 24.98
C GLY A 478 2.18 21.12 24.82
N ASP A 479 1.00 20.84 24.34
CA ASP A 479 0.45 19.49 24.15
C ASP A 479 1.25 18.61 23.18
N HIS A 480 2.07 19.18 22.30
CA HIS A 480 2.97 18.41 21.43
C HIS A 480 4.18 17.82 22.17
N MET A 481 4.46 18.26 23.43
CA MET A 481 5.60 17.82 24.22
C MET A 481 5.23 16.76 25.24
N SER A 482 6.10 15.76 25.37
CA SER A 482 6.00 14.70 26.37
C SER A 482 7.36 14.04 26.58
N MET A 483 7.43 13.09 27.51
CA MET A 483 8.66 12.30 27.71
C MET A 483 8.66 11.02 26.87
N TYR A 484 7.49 10.57 26.40
CA TYR A 484 7.33 9.48 25.44
C TYR A 484 5.96 9.55 24.76
N GLY A 485 5.93 9.68 23.43
CA GLY A 485 4.71 9.82 22.62
C GLY A 485 4.22 8.48 22.08
N VAL A 486 3.24 7.85 22.73
CA VAL A 486 2.77 6.52 22.33
C VAL A 486 1.94 6.52 21.04
N ASN A 487 1.28 7.63 20.73
CA ASN A 487 0.39 7.76 19.56
C ASN A 487 1.05 8.44 18.36
N GLY A 488 2.30 8.88 18.46
CA GLY A 488 2.96 9.72 17.42
C GLY A 488 3.09 9.08 16.03
N SER A 489 2.82 7.79 15.90
CA SER A 489 2.77 7.05 14.63
C SER A 489 1.37 6.52 14.28
N ILE A 490 0.34 6.90 15.04
CA ILE A 490 -1.05 6.48 14.83
C ILE A 490 -1.84 7.64 14.25
N PRO A 491 -2.39 7.55 13.01
CA PRO A 491 -3.22 8.61 12.45
C PRO A 491 -4.60 8.67 13.10
N LYS A 492 -5.25 9.83 13.05
CA LYS A 492 -6.54 10.09 13.73
C LYS A 492 -7.64 9.09 13.37
N THR A 493 -7.72 8.70 12.09
CA THR A 493 -8.68 7.68 11.64
C THR A 493 -8.45 6.32 12.30
N LEU A 494 -7.20 5.96 12.53
CA LEU A 494 -6.84 4.71 13.21
C LEU A 494 -7.04 4.82 14.73
N VAL A 495 -6.80 5.99 15.35
CA VAL A 495 -7.07 6.22 16.79
C VAL A 495 -8.52 5.89 17.10
N LYS A 496 -9.46 6.48 16.35
CA LYS A 496 -10.90 6.22 16.52
C LYS A 496 -11.22 4.73 16.43
N TYR A 497 -10.70 4.09 15.40
CA TYR A 497 -10.91 2.67 15.15
C TYR A 497 -10.38 1.78 16.29
N LEU A 498 -9.19 2.06 16.81
CA LEU A 498 -8.58 1.29 17.91
C LEU A 498 -9.34 1.44 19.23
N VAL A 499 -9.82 2.65 19.54
CA VAL A 499 -10.64 2.88 20.75
C VAL A 499 -11.95 2.11 20.67
N GLU A 500 -12.63 2.14 19.52
CA GLU A 500 -13.84 1.36 19.27
C GLU A 500 -13.57 -0.16 19.34
N TRP A 501 -12.45 -0.61 18.79
CA TRP A 501 -12.06 -2.03 18.87
C TRP A 501 -11.84 -2.48 20.32
N VAL A 502 -11.15 -1.67 21.17
CA VAL A 502 -10.96 -1.96 22.60
C VAL A 502 -12.29 -2.00 23.32
N ALA A 503 -13.17 -1.03 23.06
CA ALA A 503 -14.51 -0.99 23.66
C ALA A 503 -15.30 -2.29 23.41
N ASN A 504 -15.17 -2.87 22.22
CA ASN A 504 -15.92 -4.06 21.83
C ASN A 504 -15.25 -5.39 22.16
N ASN A 505 -13.94 -5.41 22.50
CA ASN A 505 -13.18 -6.67 22.60
C ASN A 505 -12.36 -6.85 23.90
N LYS A 506 -12.05 -5.78 24.66
CA LYS A 506 -11.03 -5.86 25.71
C LYS A 506 -11.44 -5.33 27.10
N VAL A 507 -12.62 -4.73 27.24
CA VAL A 507 -13.06 -4.07 28.48
C VAL A 507 -14.42 -4.59 28.95
N ASP A 508 -14.77 -4.30 30.21
CA ASP A 508 -16.10 -4.57 30.77
C ASP A 508 -17.18 -3.60 30.25
N GLU A 509 -18.45 -3.88 30.53
CA GLU A 509 -19.57 -3.10 29.98
C GLU A 509 -19.59 -1.63 30.45
N ALA A 510 -19.11 -1.35 31.67
CA ALA A 510 -19.06 0.03 32.18
C ALA A 510 -18.03 0.86 31.42
N SER A 511 -16.82 0.34 31.26
CA SER A 511 -15.75 0.97 30.45
C SER A 511 -16.15 1.05 28.96
N ARG A 512 -16.86 0.04 28.44
CA ARG A 512 -17.35 0.02 27.06
C ARG A 512 -18.28 1.19 26.78
N ALA A 513 -19.25 1.45 27.64
CA ALA A 513 -20.20 2.54 27.46
C ALA A 513 -19.49 3.91 27.40
N THR A 514 -18.54 4.15 28.30
CA THR A 514 -17.73 5.39 28.31
C THR A 514 -16.86 5.52 27.04
N LEU A 515 -16.20 4.44 26.62
CA LEU A 515 -15.36 4.46 25.40
C LEU A 515 -16.19 4.75 24.14
N LEU A 516 -17.39 4.17 24.02
CA LEU A 516 -18.27 4.43 22.88
C LEU A 516 -18.81 5.86 22.89
N ASP A 517 -19.12 6.44 24.07
CA ASP A 517 -19.50 7.85 24.18
C ASP A 517 -18.36 8.80 23.77
N ILE A 518 -17.11 8.43 24.10
CA ILE A 518 -15.93 9.18 23.62
C ILE A 518 -15.79 9.10 22.09
N VAL A 519 -16.01 7.91 21.51
CA VAL A 519 -15.98 7.70 20.04
C VAL A 519 -17.01 8.56 19.31
N ASP A 520 -18.18 8.76 19.91
CA ASP A 520 -19.26 9.57 19.36
C ASP A 520 -19.13 11.09 19.66
N THR A 521 -18.15 11.47 20.47
CA THR A 521 -17.94 12.88 20.79
C THR A 521 -17.22 13.60 19.63
N PRO A 522 -17.75 14.74 19.13
CA PRO A 522 -17.09 15.51 18.08
C PRO A 522 -15.70 16.00 18.50
N ILE A 523 -14.73 15.93 17.57
CA ILE A 523 -13.38 16.42 17.81
C ILE A 523 -13.39 17.95 17.92
N SER A 524 -12.99 18.46 19.08
CA SER A 524 -12.91 19.89 19.35
C SER A 524 -11.65 20.27 20.12
N PRO A 525 -11.12 21.50 19.99
CA PRO A 525 -9.89 21.91 20.66
C PRO A 525 -10.04 22.11 22.19
N GLU A 526 -11.26 22.12 22.75
CA GLU A 526 -11.57 22.32 24.19
C GLU A 526 -10.90 23.54 24.88
N LEU A 527 -10.40 24.48 24.10
CA LEU A 527 -9.68 25.66 24.59
C LEU A 527 -10.53 26.95 24.53
N ILE A 528 -11.53 26.96 23.64
CA ILE A 528 -12.46 28.09 23.46
C ILE A 528 -13.77 27.79 24.20
N PRO A 529 -14.33 28.74 24.97
CA PRO A 529 -15.59 28.55 25.67
C PRO A 529 -16.72 28.12 24.73
N ALA A 530 -17.57 27.20 25.19
CA ALA A 530 -18.81 26.84 24.52
C ALA A 530 -19.77 28.06 24.37
N ASP A 531 -20.78 27.93 23.52
CA ASP A 531 -21.85 28.94 23.41
C ASP A 531 -22.74 28.96 24.67
N GLU A 532 -23.68 29.90 24.71
CA GLU A 532 -24.60 30.07 25.84
C GLU A 532 -25.50 28.84 26.09
N HIS A 533 -25.55 27.89 25.13
CA HIS A 533 -26.31 26.65 25.20
C HIS A 533 -25.42 25.44 25.48
N GLY A 534 -24.11 25.62 25.72
CA GLY A 534 -23.16 24.55 25.98
C GLY A 534 -22.68 23.82 24.72
N ASN A 535 -22.99 24.31 23.51
CA ASN A 535 -22.54 23.70 22.27
C ASN A 535 -21.11 24.12 21.94
N ILE A 536 -20.37 23.20 21.32
CA ILE A 536 -19.01 23.43 20.81
C ILE A 536 -19.10 24.46 19.68
N LYS A 537 -18.52 25.67 19.89
CA LYS A 537 -18.51 26.76 18.89
C LYS A 537 -17.69 26.44 17.65
N GLN A 538 -16.69 25.56 17.77
CA GLN A 538 -15.71 25.33 16.73
C GLN A 538 -15.29 23.86 16.71
N LYS A 539 -15.58 23.18 15.63
CA LYS A 539 -15.03 21.84 15.39
C LYS A 539 -13.65 21.98 14.75
N THR A 540 -12.72 21.14 15.15
CA THR A 540 -11.37 21.13 14.57
C THR A 540 -11.41 20.93 13.05
N GLU A 541 -12.29 20.06 12.57
CA GLU A 541 -12.43 19.78 11.14
C GLU A 541 -12.98 20.95 10.31
N ASP A 542 -13.70 21.91 10.92
CA ASP A 542 -14.14 23.12 10.23
C ASP A 542 -12.95 24.03 9.87
N LEU A 543 -11.88 23.97 10.67
CA LEU A 543 -10.67 24.79 10.50
C LEU A 543 -9.58 24.15 9.66
N VAL A 544 -9.32 22.88 9.90
CA VAL A 544 -8.22 22.18 9.26
C VAL A 544 -8.67 21.21 8.17
N GLY A 545 -9.95 20.85 8.14
CA GLY A 545 -10.53 19.87 7.22
C GLY A 545 -10.71 18.47 7.81
N PRO A 546 -11.46 17.60 7.14
CA PRO A 546 -11.68 16.22 7.56
C PRO A 546 -10.38 15.43 7.69
N TYR A 547 -10.17 14.81 8.85
CA TYR A 547 -8.96 14.01 9.09
C TYR A 547 -8.82 12.83 8.12
N GLU A 548 -9.90 12.23 7.65
CA GLU A 548 -9.83 11.16 6.68
C GLU A 548 -9.18 11.58 5.34
N LEU A 549 -9.39 12.83 4.90
CA LEU A 549 -8.70 13.38 3.74
C LEU A 549 -7.21 13.61 4.02
N HIS A 550 -6.88 14.17 5.18
CA HIS A 550 -5.50 14.44 5.55
C HIS A 550 -4.68 13.16 5.74
N ASP A 551 -5.27 12.13 6.34
CA ASP A 551 -4.63 10.82 6.49
C ASP A 551 -4.39 10.17 5.13
N PHE A 552 -5.36 10.27 4.22
CA PHE A 552 -5.20 9.79 2.85
C PHE A 552 -4.07 10.55 2.11
N PHE A 553 -4.05 11.87 2.20
CA PHE A 553 -3.00 12.69 1.57
C PHE A 553 -1.63 12.38 2.16
N LEU A 554 -1.54 12.27 3.47
CA LEU A 554 -0.32 11.95 4.20
C LEU A 554 0.23 10.58 3.79
N TYR A 555 -0.64 9.58 3.68
CA TYR A 555 -0.25 8.23 3.27
C TYR A 555 0.39 8.23 1.88
N HIS A 556 -0.29 8.78 0.90
CA HIS A 556 0.21 8.80 -0.48
C HIS A 556 1.45 9.67 -0.65
N PHE A 557 1.52 10.78 0.06
CA PHE A 557 2.67 11.67 0.03
C PHE A 557 3.92 11.04 0.65
N LEU A 558 3.82 10.51 1.86
CA LEU A 558 5.00 9.99 2.57
C LEU A 558 5.37 8.57 2.17
N ARG A 559 4.38 7.71 1.94
CA ARG A 559 4.67 6.29 1.63
C ARG A 559 5.16 6.12 0.20
N PHE A 560 4.61 6.87 -0.74
CA PHE A 560 4.85 6.68 -2.17
C PHE A 560 5.49 7.88 -2.86
N GLY A 561 5.68 9.01 -2.18
CA GLY A 561 6.22 10.22 -2.79
C GLY A 561 5.31 10.77 -3.91
N ALA A 562 4.01 10.51 -3.82
CA ALA A 562 3.06 10.91 -4.85
C ALA A 562 2.97 12.44 -4.97
N SER A 563 2.89 12.94 -6.20
CA SER A 563 2.69 14.37 -6.46
C SER A 563 1.27 14.82 -6.07
N PRO A 564 1.05 16.11 -5.81
CA PRO A 564 -0.27 16.65 -5.52
C PRO A 564 -1.33 16.27 -6.56
N ALA A 565 -1.01 16.32 -7.84
CA ALA A 565 -1.92 15.95 -8.92
C ALA A 565 -2.32 14.46 -8.87
N LYS A 566 -1.37 13.58 -8.57
CA LYS A 566 -1.65 12.16 -8.36
C LYS A 566 -2.50 11.91 -7.13
N ILE A 567 -2.18 12.56 -6.00
CA ILE A 567 -2.97 12.46 -4.76
C ILE A 567 -4.42 12.92 -5.01
N TYR A 568 -4.60 14.03 -5.71
CA TYR A 568 -5.93 14.53 -6.09
C TYR A 568 -6.69 13.54 -6.98
N PHE A 569 -6.02 12.99 -8.00
CA PHE A 569 -6.61 11.96 -8.86
C PHE A 569 -7.10 10.74 -8.07
N LEU A 570 -6.28 10.24 -7.13
CA LEU A 570 -6.63 9.11 -6.28
C LEU A 570 -7.76 9.48 -5.30
N ALA A 571 -7.72 10.69 -4.71
CA ALA A 571 -8.75 11.17 -3.80
C ALA A 571 -10.13 11.30 -4.47
N LYS A 572 -10.19 11.74 -5.72
CA LYS A 572 -11.44 11.75 -6.52
C LYS A 572 -12.03 10.36 -6.67
N ARG A 573 -11.19 9.32 -6.78
CA ARG A 573 -11.64 7.93 -6.89
C ARG A 573 -12.10 7.36 -5.54
N ALA A 574 -11.38 7.72 -4.46
CA ALA A 574 -11.69 7.23 -3.12
C ALA A 574 -12.90 7.92 -2.48
N PHE A 575 -13.09 9.22 -2.76
CA PHE A 575 -14.04 10.08 -2.04
C PHE A 575 -15.02 10.86 -2.94
N GLY A 576 -15.02 10.63 -4.25
CA GLY A 576 -15.82 11.45 -5.20
C GLY A 576 -17.33 11.42 -4.98
N GLU A 577 -17.85 10.41 -4.25
CA GLU A 577 -19.25 10.36 -3.81
C GLU A 577 -19.51 11.19 -2.53
N THR A 578 -18.45 11.50 -1.76
CA THR A 578 -18.54 12.16 -0.45
C THR A 578 -18.15 13.64 -0.53
N TYR A 579 -17.11 13.96 -1.33
CA TYR A 579 -16.57 15.31 -1.43
C TYR A 579 -16.48 15.76 -2.89
N ASP A 580 -16.86 17.01 -3.14
CA ASP A 580 -16.70 17.62 -4.46
C ASP A 580 -15.25 18.04 -4.75
N ASP A 581 -14.97 18.32 -6.01
CA ASP A 581 -13.65 18.71 -6.49
C ASP A 581 -13.07 19.94 -5.79
N ALA A 582 -13.92 20.93 -5.49
CA ALA A 582 -13.51 22.16 -4.81
C ALA A 582 -13.07 21.89 -3.37
N THR A 583 -13.79 21.03 -2.68
CA THR A 583 -13.47 20.59 -1.31
C THR A 583 -12.17 19.79 -1.27
N LEU A 584 -11.98 18.83 -2.19
CA LEU A 584 -10.75 18.05 -2.26
C LEU A 584 -9.53 18.95 -2.52
N LYS A 585 -9.60 19.86 -3.47
CA LYS A 585 -8.51 20.82 -3.78
C LYS A 585 -8.21 21.75 -2.59
N LYS A 586 -9.25 22.31 -1.95
CA LYS A 586 -9.12 23.17 -0.77
C LYS A 586 -8.32 22.49 0.34
N TRP A 587 -8.68 21.25 0.66
CA TRP A 587 -8.04 20.56 1.78
C TRP A 587 -6.67 19.98 1.40
N LEU A 588 -6.45 19.61 0.15
CA LEU A 588 -5.12 19.25 -0.34
C LEU A 588 -4.15 20.44 -0.29
N HIS A 589 -4.60 21.62 -0.72
CA HIS A 589 -3.83 22.87 -0.59
C HIS A 589 -3.53 23.18 0.89
N THR A 590 -4.54 23.06 1.77
CA THR A 590 -4.38 23.28 3.21
C THR A 590 -3.39 22.29 3.82
N PHE A 591 -3.45 21.01 3.43
CA PHE A 591 -2.51 19.97 3.86
C PHE A 591 -1.06 20.37 3.53
N PHE A 592 -0.73 20.60 2.26
CA PHE A 592 0.64 20.92 1.88
C PHE A 592 1.14 22.23 2.51
N ARG A 593 0.32 23.29 2.51
CA ARG A 593 0.67 24.55 3.16
C ARG A 593 1.03 24.34 4.63
N ARG A 594 0.18 23.64 5.39
CA ARG A 594 0.41 23.41 6.83
C ARG A 594 1.56 22.44 7.05
N PHE A 595 1.64 21.37 6.28
CA PHE A 595 2.71 20.37 6.41
C PHE A 595 4.09 21.01 6.31
N PHE A 596 4.30 21.92 5.38
CA PHE A 596 5.56 22.63 5.24
C PHE A 596 5.76 23.70 6.33
N GLN A 597 4.80 24.58 6.52
CA GLN A 597 4.90 25.69 7.48
C GLN A 597 5.10 25.25 8.94
N GLN A 598 4.61 24.07 9.31
CA GLN A 598 4.65 23.57 10.67
C GLN A 598 5.80 22.57 10.95
N GLN A 599 6.74 22.42 10.01
CA GLN A 599 7.88 21.50 10.17
C GLN A 599 8.70 21.77 11.43
N PHE A 600 8.88 23.02 11.83
CA PHE A 600 9.65 23.37 13.02
C PHE A 600 9.13 22.70 14.31
N LYS A 601 7.83 22.41 14.38
CA LYS A 601 7.22 21.68 15.51
C LYS A 601 7.67 20.23 15.53
N ARG A 602 7.84 19.61 14.36
CA ARG A 602 8.28 18.21 14.24
C ARG A 602 9.75 18.00 14.53
N SER A 603 10.58 19.04 14.42
CA SER A 603 12.02 18.95 14.67
C SER A 603 12.38 18.55 16.10
N CYS A 604 11.48 18.77 17.07
CA CYS A 604 11.68 18.47 18.49
C CYS A 604 10.69 17.43 19.03
N LEU A 605 10.13 16.56 18.17
CA LEU A 605 9.18 15.54 18.62
C LEU A 605 9.79 14.59 19.68
N PRO A 606 9.01 14.23 20.72
CA PRO A 606 9.37 13.20 21.67
C PRO A 606 9.68 11.87 20.99
N ASP A 607 10.42 11.00 21.69
CA ASP A 607 10.53 9.61 21.30
C ASP A 607 9.17 8.91 21.35
N GLY A 608 8.96 7.93 20.46
CA GLY A 608 7.77 7.09 20.42
C GLY A 608 7.96 5.92 19.46
N PRO A 609 7.14 4.87 19.55
CA PRO A 609 7.27 3.71 18.69
C PRO A 609 6.79 4.01 17.27
N LYS A 610 7.50 3.51 16.26
CA LYS A 610 6.98 3.44 14.91
C LYS A 610 6.06 2.22 14.79
N VAL A 611 4.78 2.46 14.51
CA VAL A 611 3.76 1.41 14.39
C VAL A 611 3.42 1.11 12.93
N GLY A 612 3.08 2.13 12.16
CA GLY A 612 2.70 2.01 10.76
C GLY A 612 3.86 2.10 9.78
N SER A 613 3.54 2.05 8.49
CA SER A 613 4.52 2.14 7.39
C SER A 613 5.24 3.50 7.31
N ILE A 614 4.65 4.56 7.89
CA ILE A 614 5.20 5.92 7.92
C ILE A 614 5.27 6.47 9.34
N SER A 615 6.19 7.41 9.56
CA SER A 615 6.37 8.15 10.81
C SER A 615 6.89 9.55 10.50
N LEU A 616 6.60 10.50 11.37
CA LEU A 616 7.11 11.89 11.27
C LEU A 616 8.25 12.17 12.25
N SER A 617 8.81 11.14 12.88
CA SER A 617 9.97 11.29 13.76
C SER A 617 11.17 11.86 12.98
N PRO A 618 11.80 12.96 13.45
CA PRO A 618 12.97 13.55 12.79
C PRO A 618 14.21 12.63 12.86
N ARG A 619 14.17 11.60 13.68
CA ARG A 619 15.21 10.57 13.81
C ARG A 619 15.02 9.40 12.83
N GLY A 620 13.86 9.30 12.20
CA GLY A 620 13.45 8.17 11.36
C GLY A 620 13.08 8.58 9.94
N ASP A 621 11.82 8.42 9.58
CA ASP A 621 11.31 8.39 8.19
C ASP A 621 11.32 9.75 7.48
N TRP A 622 11.13 10.85 8.22
CA TRP A 622 10.97 12.16 7.59
C TRP A 622 11.91 13.22 8.15
N ARG A 623 12.83 13.67 7.31
CA ARG A 623 13.82 14.71 7.64
C ARG A 623 13.70 15.84 6.65
N MET A 624 12.99 16.89 7.01
CA MET A 624 12.77 18.06 6.17
C MET A 624 13.31 19.31 6.89
N PRO A 625 13.98 20.24 6.17
CA PRO A 625 14.32 21.55 6.72
C PRO A 625 13.07 22.29 7.17
N SER A 626 13.15 23.01 8.29
CA SER A 626 12.00 23.75 8.84
C SER A 626 11.61 24.97 8.01
N ASP A 627 12.46 25.41 7.12
CA ASP A 627 12.30 26.56 6.22
C ASP A 627 12.08 26.16 4.75
N ALA A 628 11.79 24.87 4.49
CA ALA A 628 11.43 24.42 3.16
C ALA A 628 10.15 25.08 2.65
N MET A 629 10.15 25.49 1.38
CA MET A 629 9.01 26.16 0.75
C MET A 629 8.07 25.17 0.09
N ALA A 630 6.75 25.39 0.26
CA ALA A 630 5.69 24.58 -0.32
C ALA A 630 5.35 24.95 -1.78
N THR A 631 5.96 25.97 -2.35
CA THR A 631 5.55 26.63 -3.61
C THR A 631 5.31 25.62 -4.73
N LEU A 632 6.25 24.69 -4.99
CA LEU A 632 6.13 23.71 -6.08
C LEU A 632 4.86 22.84 -5.94
N TRP A 633 4.53 22.41 -4.72
CA TRP A 633 3.34 21.59 -4.46
C TRP A 633 2.04 22.38 -4.55
N LEU A 634 2.06 23.65 -4.11
CA LEU A 634 0.89 24.52 -4.17
C LEU A 634 0.61 24.96 -5.61
N ASP A 635 1.62 25.33 -6.39
CA ASP A 635 1.50 25.69 -7.81
C ASP A 635 0.90 24.52 -8.62
N GLU A 636 1.31 23.27 -8.33
CA GLU A 636 0.74 22.09 -8.98
C GLU A 636 -0.76 21.91 -8.68
N ILE A 637 -1.19 22.22 -7.43
CA ILE A 637 -2.61 22.16 -7.05
C ILE A 637 -3.41 23.27 -7.73
N GLU A 638 -2.86 24.47 -7.83
CA GLU A 638 -3.51 25.61 -8.50
C GLU A 638 -3.70 25.35 -10.00
N GLY A 639 -2.83 24.54 -10.61
CA GLY A 639 -2.91 24.11 -12.00
C GLY A 639 -3.91 22.98 -12.30
N LEU A 640 -4.56 22.40 -11.28
CA LEU A 640 -5.54 21.30 -11.43
C LEU A 640 -6.96 21.84 -11.86
#